data_f5057243840528f65914b2ed496c2b2b
#
_entry.id   f5057243840528f65914b2ed496c2b2b
#
_cell.length_a   1.000
_cell.length_b   1.000
_cell.length_c   1.000
_cell.angle_alpha   90.00
_cell.angle_beta   90.00
_cell.angle_gamma   90.00
#
_symmetry.space_group_name_H-M   'P 1'
#
loop_
_entity.id
_entity.type
_entity.pdbx_description
1 polymer ?
#
loop_
_entity_poly.entity_id
_entity_poly.type
_entity_poly.pdbx_seq_one_letter_code
_entity_poly.pdbx_strand_id
1 'polypeptide(L)'
;GRGVRRGGGGGESRRQGQVGIRDSRAAGAIKSGGTTRRAAKMVIVDADHPDVEEYINWKVKEEQKVASIVAGSKLHEEKLNEIFGAIRSWDGSSEDSVDPKKNEQLKAAIRGAKKVHIPETYVKRVLDYAKQGFGSIEFPTYDTDWDSEAYASVSGQNSNNSIRVTNAYLKAVKDDADWELIRRTDGTVAKTIKARKLWEDVGHAAWACADPGIQFHDTVNEWHTCPEDGEIRGSNPCSEYMFLDDTACNLASMNLLTFLKDGKFQAEDYMHASRLWTVTLEISVMMAQFPSKEIAQRSYDFRTLGLGYANIGGLLMNLGLGYDSDEGRAIGAALTAIMTGVAYATSAEIAGELGAFPGYERNREHMLRVIRNHRNAAYGATEGYENLEIKPVPLDLKNCPDSQLIDLSMAVWDEALKLGEKNGFRNAQVSVIAPTGTIGLVMDCDTTGIEPDFALVKFKKLAGGGYFKIINQSVPAALEKLGYGSAQIEEIVSYAVGHGTLGNAPGINHTSLIGHGFGQPEIDKIENALGTAFDIRFVFNQWTLGEAFCTGTLGIPAEKLNDPTFDMLKHLGYARADVDAANDHVCGTMTLEGAPHLEEKHYNVFDCANPCGKRGKRYLSVTAHIYMMAAAQSFISGAISKTINMPNDATIEDCQKAYELSWSLGVKANALYRDGSKLSQPLASALVEDDDEALEILESGSSQEKAAVLAQKIVEKVIIKEIVKSHREKMPERRKGYTQKAVVGGHKVYLRTGEYQDGSLGEIFIDMHKEGAGFRAMMNNFAIAVSVGLQYGVPLEEFVDAFTFTKFEPAGMVQGNDSIKNATSILDYIFRELAVSYLDRTDLAHVKPEGASFDDLGRGEEEGVSNIQEMSEGSASRSLEVLKQISSTGYLRKRLPQELVVLQGGQSFGGMAMASGDPVTALNTLVPETSGGSVSAVAMGESLATTTSTTALSMDERTKAKMQGYEGEACGDCGNYTLVRNGTCMKCNTCGATSGCS
;
A
#
# COMPACT_ATOMS: atom_id res chain seq x y z
N GLY A 1 26.13 23.05 0.73
CA GLY A 1 26.01 24.38 0.51
C GLY A 1 27.25 25.21 0.30
N ARG A 2 27.30 26.12 -0.65
CA ARG A 2 28.07 27.34 -0.67
C ARG A 2 27.27 28.38 -1.44
N GLY A 3 27.22 29.59 -0.83
CA GLY A 3 26.40 30.73 -1.17
C GLY A 3 26.26 31.09 -2.65
N VAL A 4 25.05 31.43 -3.02
CA VAL A 4 24.72 32.17 -4.22
C VAL A 4 24.21 33.55 -3.82
N ARG A 5 24.85 34.56 -4.37
CA ARG A 5 24.55 35.97 -4.16
C ARG A 5 23.15 36.34 -4.64
N ARG A 6 22.56 37.30 -3.96
CA ARG A 6 21.23 37.88 -4.18
C ARG A 6 21.01 38.33 -5.62
N GLY A 7 19.82 38.02 -6.13
CA GLY A 7 19.28 38.57 -7.37
C GLY A 7 17.86 38.02 -7.61
N GLY A 8 16.84 38.83 -7.35
CA GLY A 8 15.51 38.74 -7.92
C GLY A 8 14.55 37.68 -7.37
N GLY A 9 13.62 38.11 -6.53
CA GLY A 9 12.62 37.29 -5.83
C GLY A 9 11.57 36.53 -6.65
N GLY A 10 11.80 36.23 -7.94
CA GLY A 10 10.93 35.40 -8.75
C GLY A 10 11.54 34.06 -9.18
N GLY A 11 12.85 33.88 -8.95
CA GLY A 11 13.58 32.65 -9.36
C GLY A 11 13.69 31.57 -8.29
N GLU A 12 13.59 31.95 -7.01
CA GLU A 12 13.76 31.01 -5.89
C GLU A 12 12.54 30.13 -5.70
N SER A 13 11.34 30.70 -5.77
CA SER A 13 10.08 29.91 -5.66
C SER A 13 9.94 28.85 -6.77
N ARG A 14 10.36 29.15 -8.01
CA ARG A 14 10.36 28.16 -9.11
C ARG A 14 11.40 27.04 -8.91
N ARG A 15 12.57 27.36 -8.34
CA ARG A 15 13.61 26.35 -8.07
C ARG A 15 13.22 25.43 -6.91
N GLN A 16 12.60 25.93 -5.87
CA GLN A 16 12.10 25.14 -4.75
C GLN A 16 11.00 24.16 -5.20
N GLY A 17 10.03 24.61 -6.00
CA GLY A 17 9.02 23.76 -6.59
C GLY A 17 9.62 22.64 -7.45
N GLN A 18 10.61 22.93 -8.30
CA GLN A 18 11.28 21.90 -9.13
C GLN A 18 12.07 20.89 -8.31
N VAL A 19 12.73 21.31 -7.22
CA VAL A 19 13.42 20.38 -6.30
C VAL A 19 12.41 19.48 -5.61
N GLY A 20 11.30 20.02 -5.12
CA GLY A 20 10.23 19.25 -4.49
C GLY A 20 9.59 18.19 -5.42
N ILE A 21 9.33 18.56 -6.68
CA ILE A 21 8.81 17.62 -7.70
C ILE A 21 9.82 16.49 -7.98
N ARG A 22 11.10 16.82 -8.18
CA ARG A 22 12.15 15.82 -8.43
C ARG A 22 12.29 14.85 -7.26
N ASP A 23 12.27 15.35 -6.06
CA ASP A 23 12.43 14.61 -4.82
C ASP A 23 11.21 13.69 -4.58
N SER A 24 10.01 14.19 -4.85
CA SER A 24 8.78 13.40 -4.80
C SER A 24 8.77 12.27 -5.84
N ARG A 25 9.18 12.57 -7.08
CA ARG A 25 9.32 11.56 -8.15
C ARG A 25 10.40 10.51 -7.82
N ALA A 26 11.54 10.93 -7.26
CA ALA A 26 12.57 10.00 -6.83
C ALA A 26 12.04 9.04 -5.74
N ALA A 27 11.31 9.56 -4.76
CA ALA A 27 10.66 8.72 -3.74
C ALA A 27 9.63 7.76 -4.35
N GLY A 28 8.82 8.22 -5.30
CA GLY A 28 7.86 7.38 -6.02
C GLY A 28 8.48 6.31 -6.90
N ALA A 29 9.67 6.57 -7.46
CA ALA A 29 10.41 5.60 -8.28
C ALA A 29 11.07 4.49 -7.46
N ILE A 30 11.35 4.74 -6.18
CA ILE A 30 11.93 3.72 -5.29
C ILE A 30 10.81 2.79 -4.82
N LYS A 31 10.91 1.51 -5.17
CA LYS A 31 9.97 0.48 -4.70
C LYS A 31 10.48 -0.10 -3.38
N SER A 32 9.67 -0.08 -2.35
CA SER A 32 9.99 -0.61 -1.02
C SER A 32 9.33 -1.97 -0.83
N GLY A 33 10.12 -2.99 -0.49
CA GLY A 33 9.60 -4.33 -0.21
C GLY A 33 9.01 -5.06 -1.42
N GLY A 34 9.56 -4.83 -2.62
CA GLY A 34 9.07 -5.39 -3.88
C GLY A 34 8.30 -4.38 -4.73
N THR A 35 7.42 -4.87 -5.60
CA THR A 35 6.77 -4.05 -6.63
C THR A 35 5.48 -3.36 -6.20
N THR A 36 4.90 -3.78 -5.08
CA THR A 36 3.54 -3.39 -4.69
C THR A 36 3.45 -2.12 -3.86
N ARG A 37 4.58 -1.58 -3.35
CA ARG A 37 4.58 -0.41 -2.48
C ARG A 37 5.62 0.62 -2.95
N ARG A 38 5.16 1.84 -3.24
CA ARG A 38 6.05 2.99 -3.44
C ARG A 38 6.72 3.37 -2.13
N ALA A 39 7.98 3.80 -2.19
CA ALA A 39 8.64 4.38 -1.03
C ALA A 39 7.96 5.70 -0.68
N ALA A 40 7.83 5.96 0.61
CA ALA A 40 7.39 7.22 1.14
C ALA A 40 8.54 7.88 1.91
N LYS A 41 8.48 9.19 2.08
CA LYS A 41 9.40 9.95 2.93
C LYS A 41 8.63 10.76 3.96
N MET A 42 9.22 11.00 5.12
CA MET A 42 8.76 11.96 6.09
C MET A 42 9.56 13.26 5.91
N VAL A 43 8.85 14.37 5.89
CA VAL A 43 9.45 15.71 5.97
C VAL A 43 8.98 16.35 7.27
N ILE A 44 9.91 16.83 8.09
CA ILE A 44 9.62 17.40 9.39
C ILE A 44 10.22 18.79 9.47
N VAL A 45 9.44 19.75 9.97
CA VAL A 45 9.87 21.13 10.19
C VAL A 45 9.54 21.50 11.64
N ASP A 46 10.49 22.14 12.33
CA ASP A 46 10.26 22.63 13.68
C ASP A 46 9.31 23.83 13.67
N ALA A 47 8.49 23.96 14.70
CA ALA A 47 7.52 25.06 14.82
C ALA A 47 8.17 26.45 14.89
N ASP A 48 9.45 26.56 15.21
CA ASP A 48 10.25 27.77 15.22
C ASP A 48 11.08 28.00 13.94
N HIS A 49 10.87 27.20 12.89
CA HIS A 49 11.58 27.36 11.62
C HIS A 49 11.07 28.59 10.85
N PRO A 50 11.94 29.37 10.19
CA PRO A 50 11.52 30.56 9.43
C PRO A 50 10.48 30.31 8.34
N ASP A 51 10.51 29.15 7.71
CA ASP A 51 9.64 28.79 6.58
C ASP A 51 8.41 27.96 7.04
N VAL A 52 8.13 27.85 8.34
CA VAL A 52 7.06 26.97 8.86
C VAL A 52 5.68 27.38 8.35
N GLU A 53 5.39 28.67 8.20
CA GLU A 53 4.10 29.17 7.69
C GLU A 53 3.85 28.71 6.23
N GLU A 54 4.90 28.72 5.39
CA GLU A 54 4.79 28.23 4.01
C GLU A 54 4.68 26.71 3.96
N TYR A 55 5.41 26.02 4.85
CA TYR A 55 5.42 24.58 4.95
C TYR A 55 4.06 24.02 5.37
N ILE A 56 3.38 24.62 6.34
CA ILE A 56 2.04 24.22 6.79
C ILE A 56 1.06 24.19 5.61
N ASN A 57 1.06 25.27 4.80
CA ASN A 57 0.13 25.47 3.72
C ASN A 57 0.55 24.80 2.39
N TRP A 58 1.69 24.13 2.36
CA TRP A 58 2.26 23.60 1.13
C TRP A 58 1.32 22.60 0.45
N LYS A 59 0.91 21.54 1.13
CA LYS A 59 0.03 20.51 0.55
C LYS A 59 -1.37 21.01 0.22
N VAL A 60 -1.92 21.90 1.03
CA VAL A 60 -3.21 22.55 0.72
C VAL A 60 -3.16 23.23 -0.66
N LYS A 61 -2.08 23.99 -0.92
CA LYS A 61 -1.88 24.64 -2.23
C LYS A 61 -1.70 23.65 -3.38
N GLU A 62 -1.02 22.54 -3.13
CA GLU A 62 -0.80 21.53 -4.17
C GLU A 62 -2.09 20.77 -4.50
N GLU A 63 -2.92 20.40 -3.52
CA GLU A 63 -4.26 19.82 -3.73
C GLU A 63 -5.17 20.79 -4.52
N GLN A 64 -5.17 22.07 -4.19
CA GLN A 64 -5.93 23.07 -4.95
C GLN A 64 -5.46 23.18 -6.41
N LYS A 65 -4.17 22.99 -6.68
CA LYS A 65 -3.65 22.94 -8.05
C LYS A 65 -4.17 21.72 -8.79
N VAL A 66 -4.17 20.52 -8.16
CA VAL A 66 -4.73 19.30 -8.78
C VAL A 66 -6.19 19.51 -9.14
N ALA A 67 -7.03 20.00 -8.22
CA ALA A 67 -8.42 20.27 -8.49
C ALA A 67 -8.61 21.23 -9.69
N SER A 68 -7.78 22.29 -9.74
CA SER A 68 -7.80 23.27 -10.83
C SER A 68 -7.36 22.68 -12.17
N ILE A 69 -6.35 21.82 -12.19
CA ILE A 69 -5.87 21.14 -13.40
C ILE A 69 -6.94 20.20 -13.95
N VAL A 70 -7.55 19.38 -13.08
CA VAL A 70 -8.59 18.43 -13.47
C VAL A 70 -9.81 19.17 -14.04
N ALA A 71 -10.37 20.13 -13.30
CA ALA A 71 -11.52 20.91 -13.77
C ALA A 71 -11.21 21.68 -15.06
N GLY A 72 -10.03 22.30 -15.14
CA GLY A 72 -9.60 23.06 -16.32
C GLY A 72 -9.43 22.20 -17.56
N SER A 73 -8.88 20.99 -17.44
CA SER A 73 -8.68 20.08 -18.58
C SER A 73 -10.01 19.65 -19.22
N LYS A 74 -11.01 19.37 -18.40
CA LYS A 74 -12.35 18.97 -18.86
C LYS A 74 -13.12 20.12 -19.52
N LEU A 75 -13.03 21.32 -18.93
CA LEU A 75 -13.58 22.52 -19.58
C LEU A 75 -12.89 22.82 -20.93
N HIS A 76 -11.60 22.60 -21.04
CA HIS A 76 -10.87 22.69 -22.29
C HIS A 76 -11.42 21.74 -23.34
N GLU A 77 -11.52 20.46 -23.03
CA GLU A 77 -12.05 19.45 -23.94
C GLU A 77 -13.48 19.80 -24.38
N GLU A 78 -14.37 20.05 -23.44
CA GLU A 78 -15.77 20.38 -23.71
C GLU A 78 -15.90 21.59 -24.64
N LYS A 79 -15.30 22.72 -24.25
CA LYS A 79 -15.53 23.99 -24.98
C LYS A 79 -14.79 24.05 -26.31
N LEU A 80 -13.67 23.39 -26.45
CA LEU A 80 -12.94 23.34 -27.71
C LEU A 80 -13.61 22.36 -28.71
N ASN A 81 -14.20 21.26 -28.20
CA ASN A 81 -15.02 20.35 -29.02
C ASN A 81 -16.36 20.98 -29.44
N GLU A 82 -16.97 21.84 -28.61
CA GLU A 82 -18.13 22.66 -29.03
C GLU A 82 -17.80 23.53 -30.26
N ILE A 83 -16.59 24.09 -30.33
CA ILE A 83 -16.13 24.88 -31.46
C ILE A 83 -16.02 24.00 -32.71
N PHE A 84 -15.44 22.81 -32.62
CA PHE A 84 -15.42 21.86 -33.73
C PHE A 84 -16.82 21.42 -34.15
N GLY A 85 -17.71 21.16 -33.19
CA GLY A 85 -19.12 20.82 -33.42
C GLY A 85 -19.83 21.89 -34.22
N ALA A 86 -19.68 23.16 -33.86
CA ALA A 86 -20.25 24.29 -34.52
C ALA A 86 -19.71 24.51 -35.97
N ILE A 87 -18.48 24.12 -36.23
CA ILE A 87 -17.90 24.14 -37.58
C ILE A 87 -18.45 23.00 -38.42
N ARG A 88 -18.58 21.80 -37.87
CA ARG A 88 -19.08 20.59 -38.58
C ARG A 88 -20.56 20.68 -38.92
N SER A 89 -21.38 21.30 -38.06
CA SER A 89 -22.82 21.45 -38.25
C SER A 89 -23.18 22.55 -39.25
N TRP A 90 -22.21 23.23 -39.85
CA TRP A 90 -22.44 24.30 -40.78
C TRP A 90 -22.82 23.80 -42.18
N ASP A 91 -23.98 24.21 -42.70
CA ASP A 91 -24.52 23.78 -43.98
C ASP A 91 -24.01 24.61 -45.15
N GLY A 92 -23.18 25.63 -44.95
CA GLY A 92 -22.64 26.54 -45.96
C GLY A 92 -21.29 26.13 -46.55
N SER A 93 -20.57 27.08 -47.17
CA SER A 93 -19.24 26.81 -47.72
C SER A 93 -18.23 26.49 -46.60
N SER A 94 -17.22 25.64 -46.91
CA SER A 94 -16.17 25.28 -45.99
C SER A 94 -15.34 26.47 -45.47
N GLU A 95 -15.17 27.51 -46.30
CA GLU A 95 -14.47 28.74 -45.90
C GLU A 95 -15.29 29.55 -44.89
N ASP A 96 -16.64 29.56 -45.03
CA ASP A 96 -17.53 30.29 -44.16
C ASP A 96 -17.75 29.58 -42.83
N SER A 97 -17.57 28.26 -42.77
CA SER A 97 -17.73 27.45 -41.55
C SER A 97 -16.84 27.91 -40.38
N VAL A 98 -15.64 28.42 -40.72
CA VAL A 98 -14.62 28.86 -39.75
C VAL A 98 -14.64 30.40 -39.53
N ASP A 99 -15.55 31.13 -40.16
CA ASP A 99 -15.74 32.57 -39.97
C ASP A 99 -16.82 32.87 -38.92
N PRO A 100 -16.49 33.33 -37.70
CA PRO A 100 -17.48 33.60 -36.65
C PRO A 100 -18.40 34.80 -37.00
N LYS A 101 -18.15 35.53 -38.06
CA LYS A 101 -19.09 36.60 -38.57
C LYS A 101 -20.23 36.00 -39.38
N LYS A 102 -20.02 34.84 -39.97
CA LYS A 102 -20.98 34.16 -40.81
C LYS A 102 -21.62 32.99 -40.07
N ASN A 103 -20.88 32.21 -39.35
CA ASN A 103 -21.35 31.08 -38.52
C ASN A 103 -21.70 31.55 -37.10
N GLU A 104 -22.99 31.77 -36.85
CA GLU A 104 -23.50 32.24 -35.54
C GLU A 104 -23.33 31.18 -34.44
N GLN A 105 -23.40 29.88 -34.78
CA GLN A 105 -23.11 28.77 -33.82
C GLN A 105 -21.67 28.81 -33.38
N LEU A 106 -20.71 28.96 -34.30
CA LEU A 106 -19.32 29.14 -34.00
C LEU A 106 -19.07 30.37 -33.14
N LYS A 107 -19.73 31.47 -33.43
CA LYS A 107 -19.62 32.69 -32.63
C LYS A 107 -20.13 32.50 -31.21
N ALA A 108 -21.21 31.72 -31.02
CA ALA A 108 -21.74 31.37 -29.71
C ALA A 108 -20.77 30.45 -28.95
N ALA A 109 -20.21 29.41 -29.58
CA ALA A 109 -19.24 28.50 -28.99
C ALA A 109 -17.96 29.27 -28.58
N ILE A 110 -17.43 30.17 -29.42
CA ILE A 110 -16.26 30.99 -29.06
C ILE A 110 -16.58 31.93 -27.86
N ARG A 111 -17.81 32.48 -27.79
CA ARG A 111 -18.20 33.28 -26.62
C ARG A 111 -18.30 32.41 -25.36
N GLY A 112 -18.83 31.20 -25.48
CA GLY A 112 -18.85 30.19 -24.40
C GLY A 112 -17.47 29.90 -23.87
N ALA A 113 -16.54 29.56 -24.75
CA ALA A 113 -15.14 29.30 -24.39
C ALA A 113 -14.46 30.50 -23.69
N LYS A 114 -14.68 31.74 -24.20
CA LYS A 114 -14.17 32.97 -23.57
C LYS A 114 -14.76 33.22 -22.18
N LYS A 115 -16.02 32.84 -21.95
CA LYS A 115 -16.73 33.01 -20.66
C LYS A 115 -16.09 32.19 -19.54
N VAL A 116 -15.58 31.03 -19.87
CA VAL A 116 -14.85 30.12 -18.95
C VAL A 116 -13.34 30.27 -19.04
N HIS A 117 -12.86 31.42 -19.56
CA HIS A 117 -11.45 31.81 -19.62
C HIS A 117 -10.52 30.92 -20.48
N ILE A 118 -11.04 30.19 -21.46
CA ILE A 118 -10.21 29.48 -22.43
C ILE A 118 -9.32 30.51 -23.16
N PRO A 119 -7.98 30.33 -23.20
CA PRO A 119 -7.09 31.28 -23.86
C PRO A 119 -7.40 31.41 -25.35
N GLU A 120 -7.39 32.63 -25.88
CA GLU A 120 -7.69 32.92 -27.28
C GLU A 120 -6.74 32.20 -28.25
N THR A 121 -5.53 31.93 -27.83
CA THR A 121 -4.55 31.14 -28.60
C THR A 121 -4.99 29.72 -28.88
N TYR A 122 -5.69 29.08 -27.92
CA TYR A 122 -6.27 27.73 -28.12
C TYR A 122 -7.47 27.77 -29.05
N VAL A 123 -8.35 28.75 -28.90
CA VAL A 123 -9.48 28.96 -29.85
C VAL A 123 -8.96 29.14 -31.27
N LYS A 124 -7.94 30.00 -31.48
CA LYS A 124 -7.30 30.19 -32.80
C LYS A 124 -6.70 28.90 -33.34
N ARG A 125 -6.00 28.12 -32.47
CA ARG A 125 -5.42 26.83 -32.86
C ARG A 125 -6.48 25.84 -33.35
N VAL A 126 -7.64 25.76 -32.66
CA VAL A 126 -8.76 24.91 -33.10
C VAL A 126 -9.30 25.35 -34.47
N LEU A 127 -9.49 26.65 -34.70
CA LEU A 127 -9.88 27.18 -35.99
C LEU A 127 -8.86 26.87 -37.09
N ASP A 128 -7.57 26.94 -36.80
CA ASP A 128 -6.51 26.64 -37.73
C ASP A 128 -6.42 25.13 -38.06
N TYR A 129 -6.71 24.25 -37.06
CA TYR A 129 -6.85 22.81 -37.32
C TYR A 129 -8.08 22.50 -38.18
N ALA A 130 -9.20 23.14 -37.90
CA ALA A 130 -10.41 22.95 -38.71
C ALA A 130 -10.19 23.38 -40.17
N LYS A 131 -9.46 24.48 -40.42
CA LYS A 131 -9.06 24.91 -41.78
C LYS A 131 -8.17 23.88 -42.49
N GLN A 132 -7.41 23.09 -41.77
CA GLN A 132 -6.56 22.02 -42.30
C GLN A 132 -7.31 20.70 -42.48
N GLY A 133 -8.62 20.67 -42.18
CA GLY A 133 -9.47 19.51 -42.41
C GLY A 133 -9.61 18.58 -41.20
N PHE A 134 -9.07 18.92 -40.00
CA PHE A 134 -9.31 18.17 -38.78
C PHE A 134 -10.72 18.40 -38.30
N GLY A 135 -11.48 17.34 -38.03
CA GLY A 135 -12.86 17.40 -37.52
C GLY A 135 -12.99 17.32 -36.01
N SER A 136 -11.95 16.89 -35.32
CA SER A 136 -11.86 16.82 -33.88
C SER A 136 -10.39 16.77 -33.45
N ILE A 137 -10.11 17.09 -32.20
CA ILE A 137 -8.81 16.91 -31.59
C ILE A 137 -9.07 16.26 -30.22
N GLU A 138 -8.26 15.28 -29.90
CA GLU A 138 -8.20 14.71 -28.56
C GLU A 138 -7.44 15.70 -27.64
N PHE A 139 -8.14 16.20 -26.64
CA PHE A 139 -7.54 17.04 -25.61
C PHE A 139 -7.30 16.18 -24.38
N PRO A 140 -6.05 16.13 -23.84
CA PRO A 140 -5.78 15.36 -22.65
C PRO A 140 -6.61 15.89 -21.48
N THR A 141 -7.36 15.01 -20.85
CA THR A 141 -8.09 15.27 -19.61
C THR A 141 -7.37 14.59 -18.47
N TYR A 142 -7.45 15.19 -17.30
CA TYR A 142 -6.85 14.69 -16.07
C TYR A 142 -7.95 14.29 -15.09
N ASP A 143 -7.64 13.35 -14.22
CA ASP A 143 -8.51 12.89 -13.14
C ASP A 143 -7.90 13.17 -11.77
N THR A 144 -8.60 12.77 -10.71
CA THR A 144 -8.18 12.96 -9.31
C THR A 144 -7.52 11.71 -8.73
N ASP A 145 -7.23 10.68 -9.53
CA ASP A 145 -6.55 9.49 -9.05
C ASP A 145 -5.15 9.84 -8.54
N TRP A 146 -4.78 9.20 -7.45
CA TRP A 146 -3.52 9.49 -6.73
C TRP A 146 -2.25 9.24 -7.57
N ASP A 147 -2.34 8.46 -8.64
CA ASP A 147 -1.27 8.15 -9.60
C ASP A 147 -1.45 8.87 -10.95
N SER A 148 -2.48 9.72 -11.08
CA SER A 148 -2.76 10.47 -12.29
C SER A 148 -1.66 11.50 -12.62
N GLU A 149 -1.60 11.91 -13.89
CA GLU A 149 -0.69 12.97 -14.34
C GLU A 149 -0.92 14.31 -13.62
N ALA A 150 -2.16 14.61 -13.17
CA ALA A 150 -2.43 15.79 -12.39
C ALA A 150 -1.61 15.78 -11.08
N TYR A 151 -1.61 14.67 -10.35
CA TYR A 151 -0.78 14.50 -9.17
C TYR A 151 0.71 14.43 -9.49
N ALA A 152 1.11 13.88 -10.61
CA ALA A 152 2.50 13.89 -11.05
C ALA A 152 3.04 15.29 -11.37
N SER A 153 2.17 16.27 -11.66
CA SER A 153 2.55 17.65 -11.96
C SER A 153 2.81 18.51 -10.72
N VAL A 154 2.37 18.08 -9.54
CA VAL A 154 2.50 18.83 -8.28
C VAL A 154 3.56 18.22 -7.37
N SER A 155 3.96 18.95 -6.31
CA SER A 155 5.05 18.54 -5.43
C SER A 155 4.55 17.92 -4.12
N GLY A 156 5.40 17.11 -3.46
CA GLY A 156 5.17 16.61 -2.11
C GLY A 156 4.15 15.46 -1.98
N GLN A 157 3.69 14.85 -3.06
CA GLN A 157 2.66 13.81 -3.00
C GLN A 157 3.17 12.49 -2.39
N ASN A 158 4.45 12.15 -2.57
CA ASN A 158 5.07 10.97 -1.95
C ASN A 158 5.77 11.31 -0.61
N SER A 159 5.39 12.41 0.06
CA SER A 159 5.90 12.78 1.37
C SER A 159 4.77 12.89 2.38
N ASN A 160 4.99 12.34 3.58
CA ASN A 160 4.21 12.65 4.77
C ASN A 160 4.86 13.85 5.44
N ASN A 161 4.07 14.85 5.80
CA ASN A 161 4.56 16.08 6.38
C ASN A 161 4.16 16.17 7.85
N SER A 162 5.11 16.55 8.72
CA SER A 162 4.84 16.77 10.14
C SER A 162 5.50 18.06 10.63
N ILE A 163 4.89 18.66 11.63
CA ILE A 163 5.51 19.75 12.41
C ILE A 163 5.95 19.16 13.74
N ARG A 164 7.19 19.46 14.13
CA ARG A 164 7.71 19.12 15.44
C ARG A 164 7.49 20.29 16.37
N VAL A 165 6.74 20.03 17.44
CA VAL A 165 6.36 21.04 18.44
C VAL A 165 6.97 20.71 19.80
N THR A 166 7.35 21.77 20.56
CA THR A 166 7.83 21.65 21.93
C THR A 166 6.71 21.95 22.92
N ASN A 167 6.86 21.51 24.15
CA ASN A 167 5.97 21.88 25.27
C ASN A 167 5.93 23.40 25.44
N ALA A 168 7.05 24.09 25.25
CA ALA A 168 7.15 25.55 25.31
C ALA A 168 6.25 26.23 24.25
N TYR A 169 6.26 25.70 23.00
CA TYR A 169 5.37 26.20 21.95
C TYR A 169 3.90 26.00 22.28
N LEU A 170 3.51 24.82 22.76
CA LEU A 170 2.11 24.53 23.08
C LEU A 170 1.61 25.33 24.30
N LYS A 171 2.49 25.63 25.25
CA LYS A 171 2.21 26.60 26.33
C LYS A 171 2.00 28.01 25.77
N ALA A 172 2.88 28.45 24.84
CA ALA A 172 2.75 29.75 24.19
C ALA A 172 1.44 29.86 23.37
N VAL A 173 0.97 28.76 22.76
CA VAL A 173 -0.34 28.71 22.10
C VAL A 173 -1.49 28.93 23.09
N LYS A 174 -1.46 28.26 24.26
CA LYS A 174 -2.47 28.44 25.32
C LYS A 174 -2.50 29.86 25.86
N ASP A 175 -1.32 30.43 26.08
CA ASP A 175 -1.15 31.76 26.67
C ASP A 175 -1.28 32.92 25.63
N ASP A 176 -1.53 32.58 24.35
CA ASP A 176 -1.52 33.54 23.22
C ASP A 176 -0.27 34.40 23.17
N ALA A 177 0.86 33.77 23.50
CA ALA A 177 2.14 34.44 23.57
C ALA A 177 2.79 34.66 22.18
N ASP A 178 3.77 35.50 22.12
CA ASP A 178 4.62 35.69 20.95
C ASP A 178 5.54 34.48 20.77
N TRP A 179 5.77 34.09 19.53
CA TRP A 179 6.61 32.95 19.12
C TRP A 179 7.64 33.43 18.10
N GLU A 180 8.92 33.16 18.35
CA GLU A 180 10.02 33.57 17.52
C GLU A 180 10.39 32.48 16.52
N LEU A 181 10.47 32.81 15.23
CA LEU A 181 11.00 31.96 14.17
C LEU A 181 12.50 32.21 14.05
N ILE A 182 13.31 31.15 14.21
CA ILE A 182 14.75 31.23 14.38
C ILE A 182 15.49 30.75 13.12
N ARG A 183 16.39 31.57 12.58
CA ARG A 183 17.25 31.19 11.46
C ARG A 183 18.22 30.08 11.85
N ARG A 184 18.25 29.03 11.04
CA ARG A 184 19.16 27.90 11.28
C ARG A 184 20.63 28.18 10.89
N THR A 185 20.90 29.31 10.25
CA THR A 185 22.23 29.68 9.80
C THR A 185 23.04 30.41 10.85
N ASP A 186 22.41 31.24 11.66
CA ASP A 186 23.08 32.14 12.61
C ASP A 186 22.38 32.25 13.98
N GLY A 187 21.24 31.54 14.17
CA GLY A 187 20.50 31.55 15.43
C GLY A 187 19.74 32.86 15.71
N THR A 188 19.66 33.79 14.76
CA THR A 188 18.95 35.05 14.94
C THR A 188 17.45 34.90 14.67
N VAL A 189 16.64 35.77 15.32
CA VAL A 189 15.21 35.83 15.09
C VAL A 189 14.94 36.33 13.66
N ALA A 190 14.24 35.54 12.87
CA ALA A 190 13.81 35.88 11.52
C ALA A 190 12.51 36.70 11.53
N LYS A 191 11.57 36.31 12.41
CA LYS A 191 10.23 36.87 12.53
C LYS A 191 9.65 36.51 13.87
N THR A 192 8.82 37.37 14.45
CA THR A 192 7.99 37.04 15.61
C THR A 192 6.52 37.03 15.20
N ILE A 193 5.79 35.99 15.60
CA ILE A 193 4.38 35.78 15.29
C ILE A 193 3.62 35.39 16.55
N LYS A 194 2.29 35.40 16.53
CA LYS A 194 1.48 34.78 17.58
C LYS A 194 1.50 33.25 17.49
N ALA A 195 1.83 32.55 18.57
CA ALA A 195 1.84 31.11 18.61
C ALA A 195 0.46 30.52 18.23
N ARG A 196 -0.63 31.13 18.75
CA ARG A 196 -2.01 30.73 18.45
C ARG A 196 -2.34 30.86 16.97
N LYS A 197 -1.86 31.91 16.28
CA LYS A 197 -2.08 32.07 14.83
C LYS A 197 -1.45 30.92 14.02
N LEU A 198 -0.22 30.53 14.36
CA LEU A 198 0.43 29.40 13.72
C LEU A 198 -0.33 28.11 13.98
N TRP A 199 -0.88 27.93 15.20
CA TRP A 199 -1.68 26.77 15.56
C TRP A 199 -3.01 26.70 14.81
N GLU A 200 -3.66 27.84 14.57
CA GLU A 200 -4.85 27.94 13.71
C GLU A 200 -4.54 27.52 12.27
N ASP A 201 -3.40 27.97 11.74
CA ASP A 201 -2.96 27.58 10.39
C ASP A 201 -2.67 26.09 10.28
N VAL A 202 -2.09 25.47 11.34
CA VAL A 202 -1.91 23.99 11.42
C VAL A 202 -3.25 23.27 11.41
N GLY A 203 -4.19 23.69 12.27
CA GLY A 203 -5.53 23.10 12.33
C GLY A 203 -6.28 23.20 11.00
N HIS A 204 -6.21 24.37 10.35
CA HIS A 204 -6.80 24.58 9.03
C HIS A 204 -6.18 23.67 7.97
N ALA A 205 -4.86 23.53 7.91
CA ALA A 205 -4.20 22.69 6.93
C ALA A 205 -4.51 21.20 7.14
N ALA A 206 -4.51 20.73 8.40
CA ALA A 206 -4.89 19.38 8.75
C ALA A 206 -6.35 19.07 8.37
N TRP A 207 -7.25 20.02 8.63
CA TRP A 207 -8.66 19.92 8.22
C TRP A 207 -8.82 19.85 6.70
N ALA A 208 -8.05 20.65 5.95
CA ALA A 208 -8.20 20.82 4.50
C ALA A 208 -7.59 19.64 3.69
N CYS A 209 -6.47 19.06 4.17
CA CYS A 209 -5.75 18.05 3.39
C CYS A 209 -5.07 16.94 4.23
N ALA A 210 -5.44 16.76 5.50
CA ALA A 210 -4.89 15.77 6.43
C ALA A 210 -3.36 15.91 6.69
N ASP A 211 -2.77 17.01 6.34
CA ASP A 211 -1.36 17.36 6.56
C ASP A 211 -1.25 18.81 7.05
N PRO A 212 -0.31 19.13 7.91
CA PRO A 212 0.73 18.30 8.52
C PRO A 212 0.24 17.51 9.75
N GLY A 213 0.87 16.35 10.03
CA GLY A 213 0.80 15.73 11.34
C GLY A 213 1.63 16.49 12.38
N ILE A 214 1.51 16.09 13.65
CA ILE A 214 2.28 16.66 14.78
C ILE A 214 3.19 15.62 15.39
N GLN A 215 4.43 16.02 15.74
CA GLN A 215 5.35 15.24 16.56
C GLN A 215 5.71 16.05 17.81
N PHE A 216 5.55 15.44 18.97
CA PHE A 216 5.75 16.09 20.28
C PHE A 216 7.20 15.88 20.73
N HIS A 217 8.06 16.87 20.47
CA HIS A 217 9.50 16.79 20.65
C HIS A 217 9.92 16.36 22.06
N ASP A 218 9.38 17.03 23.10
CA ASP A 218 9.78 16.77 24.47
C ASP A 218 9.33 15.38 24.90
N THR A 219 8.07 14.99 24.64
CA THR A 219 7.56 13.64 24.93
C THR A 219 8.42 12.55 24.29
N VAL A 220 8.84 12.74 23.01
CA VAL A 220 9.71 11.79 22.33
C VAL A 220 11.06 11.67 23.03
N ASN A 221 11.70 12.80 23.39
CA ASN A 221 13.04 12.82 23.97
C ASN A 221 13.07 12.50 25.47
N GLU A 222 11.99 12.75 26.20
CA GLU A 222 11.84 12.30 27.58
C GLU A 222 11.84 10.76 27.72
N TRP A 223 11.34 10.04 26.71
CA TRP A 223 11.36 8.59 26.60
C TRP A 223 12.55 8.05 25.80
N HIS A 224 13.54 8.90 25.48
CA HIS A 224 14.71 8.49 24.75
C HIS A 224 15.68 7.69 25.63
N THR A 225 16.10 6.51 25.12
CA THR A 225 16.99 5.61 25.83
C THR A 225 18.47 5.94 25.65
N CYS A 226 18.84 6.74 24.62
CA CYS A 226 20.23 7.02 24.23
C CYS A 226 20.48 8.53 24.00
N PRO A 227 20.15 9.45 24.90
CA PRO A 227 20.30 10.89 24.70
C PRO A 227 21.75 11.38 24.65
N GLU A 228 22.72 10.61 25.19
CA GLU A 228 24.15 10.94 25.09
C GLU A 228 24.67 10.89 23.63
N ASP A 229 23.94 10.27 22.72
CA ASP A 229 24.27 10.17 21.30
C ASP A 229 23.52 11.15 20.41
N GLY A 230 22.71 12.00 21.00
CA GLY A 230 21.96 13.06 20.35
C GLY A 230 20.45 12.99 20.60
N GLU A 231 19.75 13.97 20.07
CA GLU A 231 18.29 14.07 20.15
C GLU A 231 17.61 13.27 19.03
N ILE A 232 16.41 12.76 19.32
CA ILE A 232 15.49 12.25 18.30
C ILE A 232 14.85 13.46 17.62
N ARG A 233 15.11 13.64 16.33
CA ARG A 233 14.67 14.79 15.55
C ARG A 233 13.60 14.48 14.52
N GLY A 234 13.28 13.22 14.33
CA GLY A 234 12.32 12.81 13.33
C GLY A 234 11.87 11.36 13.46
N SER A 235 11.07 10.95 12.50
CA SER A 235 10.52 9.61 12.39
C SER A 235 10.58 9.09 10.96
N ASN A 236 10.24 7.80 10.78
CA ASN A 236 9.86 7.25 9.49
C ASN A 236 8.53 7.85 8.97
N PRO A 237 8.11 7.58 7.72
CA PRO A 237 6.90 8.14 7.12
C PRO A 237 5.60 7.91 7.88
N CYS A 238 5.49 6.78 8.59
CA CYS A 238 4.28 6.43 9.34
C CYS A 238 4.35 6.78 10.83
N SER A 239 5.44 7.41 11.29
CA SER A 239 5.66 7.94 12.65
C SER A 239 5.75 6.89 13.75
N GLU A 240 5.89 5.60 13.46
CA GLU A 240 6.07 4.57 14.49
C GLU A 240 7.51 4.42 14.95
N TYR A 241 8.49 4.67 14.08
CA TYR A 241 9.89 4.57 14.41
C TYR A 241 10.48 5.95 14.71
N MET A 242 10.82 6.19 15.96
CA MET A 242 11.44 7.42 16.46
C MET A 242 12.72 7.07 17.20
N PHE A 243 13.84 7.36 16.59
CA PHE A 243 15.16 7.13 17.15
C PHE A 243 16.18 8.11 16.55
N LEU A 244 17.47 7.92 16.85
CA LEU A 244 18.56 8.78 16.35
C LEU A 244 18.63 8.78 14.83
N ASP A 245 19.14 9.86 14.25
CA ASP A 245 19.43 9.98 12.83
C ASP A 245 20.37 8.85 12.37
N ASP A 246 20.27 8.50 11.08
CA ASP A 246 21.07 7.45 10.44
C ASP A 246 20.93 6.06 11.11
N THR A 247 19.75 5.75 11.61
CA THR A 247 19.37 4.42 12.12
C THR A 247 18.29 3.80 11.27
N ALA A 248 18.07 2.51 11.39
CA ALA A 248 17.03 1.77 10.70
C ALA A 248 16.28 0.85 11.66
N CYS A 249 15.03 0.53 11.34
CA CYS A 249 14.18 -0.36 12.11
C CYS A 249 13.85 -1.61 11.31
N ASN A 250 14.05 -2.77 11.92
CA ASN A 250 13.55 -4.04 11.40
C ASN A 250 12.18 -4.31 12.03
N LEU A 251 11.17 -4.57 11.20
CA LEU A 251 9.77 -4.66 11.63
C LEU A 251 9.26 -6.10 11.63
N ALA A 252 8.49 -6.44 12.66
CA ALA A 252 7.62 -7.61 12.69
C ALA A 252 6.31 -7.26 13.41
N SER A 253 5.20 -7.86 13.00
CA SER A 253 3.90 -7.68 13.66
C SER A 253 3.22 -9.02 13.82
N MET A 254 2.67 -9.28 15.01
CA MET A 254 1.92 -10.49 15.36
C MET A 254 0.42 -10.25 15.17
N ASN A 255 -0.29 -11.20 14.55
CA ASN A 255 -1.75 -11.15 14.48
C ASN A 255 -2.34 -11.59 15.82
N LEU A 256 -2.89 -10.65 16.60
CA LEU A 256 -3.39 -10.91 17.97
C LEU A 256 -4.53 -11.94 17.99
N LEU A 257 -5.37 -11.98 16.95
CA LEU A 257 -6.51 -12.90 16.92
C LEU A 257 -6.08 -14.37 16.86
N THR A 258 -4.89 -14.68 16.35
CA THR A 258 -4.37 -16.05 16.32
C THR A 258 -4.08 -16.63 17.71
N PHE A 259 -3.97 -15.78 18.73
CA PHE A 259 -3.80 -16.17 20.12
C PHE A 259 -5.14 -16.32 20.87
N LEU A 260 -6.28 -16.05 20.24
CA LEU A 260 -7.59 -16.29 20.85
C LEU A 260 -8.03 -17.71 20.51
N LYS A 261 -8.12 -18.58 21.53
CA LYS A 261 -8.58 -19.97 21.40
C LYS A 261 -9.70 -20.21 22.41
N ASP A 262 -10.81 -20.78 21.96
CA ASP A 262 -11.97 -21.08 22.79
C ASP A 262 -12.46 -19.88 23.64
N GLY A 263 -12.43 -18.69 23.05
CA GLY A 263 -12.84 -17.44 23.68
C GLY A 263 -11.93 -16.94 24.81
N LYS A 264 -10.72 -17.52 24.96
CA LYS A 264 -9.68 -17.10 25.92
C LYS A 264 -8.38 -16.77 25.21
N PHE A 265 -7.77 -15.61 25.58
CA PHE A 265 -6.47 -15.21 25.05
C PHE A 265 -5.35 -16.08 25.65
N GLN A 266 -4.48 -16.63 24.80
CA GLN A 266 -3.37 -17.52 25.17
C GLN A 266 -2.11 -16.67 25.44
N ALA A 267 -2.03 -16.11 26.63
CA ALA A 267 -0.98 -15.17 27.01
C ALA A 267 0.44 -15.79 26.98
N GLU A 268 0.57 -17.07 27.33
CA GLU A 268 1.87 -17.77 27.30
C GLU A 268 2.36 -17.97 25.84
N ASP A 269 1.48 -18.37 24.92
CA ASP A 269 1.80 -18.49 23.50
C ASP A 269 2.23 -17.13 22.92
N TYR A 270 1.54 -16.05 23.34
CA TYR A 270 1.86 -14.69 22.93
C TYR A 270 3.23 -14.22 23.44
N MET A 271 3.53 -14.49 24.72
CA MET A 271 4.85 -14.21 25.32
C MET A 271 5.95 -14.99 24.60
N HIS A 272 5.72 -16.28 24.33
CA HIS A 272 6.68 -17.10 23.60
C HIS A 272 6.93 -16.57 22.17
N ALA A 273 5.87 -16.21 21.44
CA ALA A 273 5.98 -15.60 20.12
C ALA A 273 6.73 -14.25 20.18
N SER A 274 6.46 -13.41 21.17
CA SER A 274 7.17 -12.14 21.38
C SER A 274 8.67 -12.36 21.59
N ARG A 275 9.04 -13.38 22.37
CA ARG A 275 10.43 -13.77 22.59
C ARG A 275 11.09 -14.23 21.29
N LEU A 276 10.46 -15.14 20.53
CA LEU A 276 10.99 -15.67 19.28
C LEU A 276 11.19 -14.56 18.23
N TRP A 277 10.22 -13.66 18.11
CA TRP A 277 10.33 -12.53 17.18
C TRP A 277 11.42 -11.54 17.60
N THR A 278 11.62 -11.31 18.90
CA THR A 278 12.73 -10.47 19.38
C THR A 278 14.08 -11.07 18.96
N VAL A 279 14.28 -12.38 19.15
CA VAL A 279 15.47 -13.09 18.69
C VAL A 279 15.62 -13.02 17.18
N THR A 280 14.55 -13.24 16.43
CA THR A 280 14.56 -13.19 14.96
C THR A 280 14.96 -11.81 14.45
N LEU A 281 14.36 -10.76 15.01
CA LEU A 281 14.68 -9.36 14.65
C LEU A 281 16.12 -9.01 15.01
N GLU A 282 16.65 -9.47 16.16
CA GLU A 282 18.03 -9.25 16.55
C GLU A 282 19.01 -9.94 15.57
N ILE A 283 18.70 -11.16 15.13
CA ILE A 283 19.47 -11.84 14.09
C ILE A 283 19.43 -11.03 12.78
N SER A 284 18.25 -10.52 12.42
CA SER A 284 18.08 -9.75 11.18
C SER A 284 18.88 -8.45 11.16
N VAL A 285 19.12 -7.80 12.30
CA VAL A 285 20.04 -6.64 12.39
C VAL A 285 21.44 -7.01 11.95
N MET A 286 21.93 -8.19 12.33
CA MET A 286 23.26 -8.69 11.92
C MET A 286 23.34 -9.00 10.43
N MET A 287 22.25 -9.43 9.83
CA MET A 287 22.18 -9.87 8.43
C MET A 287 21.73 -8.76 7.47
N ALA A 288 21.25 -7.65 7.99
CA ALA A 288 20.70 -6.56 7.20
C ALA A 288 21.77 -5.91 6.30
N GLN A 289 21.34 -5.46 5.14
CA GLN A 289 22.12 -4.61 4.24
C GLN A 289 21.55 -3.19 4.30
N PHE A 290 22.42 -2.20 4.49
CA PHE A 290 22.03 -0.81 4.63
C PHE A 290 22.54 0.04 3.47
N PRO A 291 21.82 1.12 3.09
CA PRO A 291 22.16 1.91 1.93
C PRO A 291 23.41 2.77 2.11
N SER A 292 23.81 3.08 3.35
CA SER A 292 25.03 3.85 3.64
C SER A 292 25.81 3.25 4.80
N LYS A 293 27.09 3.68 4.90
CA LYS A 293 27.99 3.27 5.98
C LYS A 293 27.51 3.80 7.34
N GLU A 294 27.02 5.01 7.36
CA GLU A 294 26.55 5.70 8.57
C GLU A 294 25.35 4.95 9.16
N ILE A 295 24.37 4.62 8.31
CA ILE A 295 23.18 3.84 8.74
C ILE A 295 23.59 2.45 9.25
N ALA A 296 24.51 1.79 8.56
CA ALA A 296 25.02 0.50 8.98
C ALA A 296 25.68 0.56 10.35
N GLN A 297 26.56 1.55 10.55
CA GLN A 297 27.29 1.71 11.80
C GLN A 297 26.35 2.00 12.96
N ARG A 298 25.44 2.97 12.80
CA ARG A 298 24.50 3.33 13.86
C ARG A 298 23.48 2.23 14.14
N SER A 299 23.01 1.53 13.11
CA SER A 299 22.13 0.36 13.31
C SER A 299 22.83 -0.75 14.09
N TYR A 300 24.13 -0.92 13.89
CA TYR A 300 24.94 -1.83 14.71
C TYR A 300 25.15 -1.32 16.15
N ASP A 301 25.43 -0.04 16.31
CA ASP A 301 25.73 0.56 17.60
C ASP A 301 24.53 0.56 18.57
N PHE A 302 23.32 0.65 18.05
CA PHE A 302 22.08 0.76 18.85
C PHE A 302 21.14 -0.41 18.69
N ARG A 303 21.22 -1.20 17.62
CA ARG A 303 20.48 -2.45 17.38
C ARG A 303 18.98 -2.32 17.62
N THR A 304 18.37 -1.29 17.02
CA THR A 304 16.95 -1.00 17.21
C THR A 304 16.06 -2.01 16.48
N LEU A 305 15.01 -2.47 17.16
CA LEU A 305 14.01 -3.40 16.68
C LEU A 305 12.63 -2.72 16.67
N GLY A 306 11.73 -3.25 15.86
CA GLY A 306 10.36 -2.79 15.74
C GLY A 306 9.36 -3.94 15.82
N LEU A 307 9.28 -4.62 16.97
CA LEU A 307 8.25 -5.61 17.22
C LEU A 307 6.92 -4.92 17.52
N GLY A 308 5.86 -5.35 16.88
CA GLY A 308 4.50 -4.84 17.06
C GLY A 308 3.45 -5.93 16.92
N TYR A 309 2.20 -5.49 16.82
CA TYR A 309 1.07 -6.36 16.59
C TYR A 309 0.07 -5.74 15.61
N ALA A 310 -0.88 -6.54 15.14
CA ALA A 310 -2.02 -6.14 14.34
C ALA A 310 -3.29 -6.83 14.85
N ASN A 311 -4.43 -6.38 14.37
CA ASN A 311 -5.74 -6.98 14.60
C ASN A 311 -6.30 -6.83 16.01
N ILE A 312 -5.96 -5.72 16.69
CA ILE A 312 -6.55 -5.44 18.01
C ILE A 312 -8.06 -5.20 17.91
N GLY A 313 -8.52 -4.50 16.88
CA GLY A 313 -9.95 -4.25 16.66
C GLY A 313 -10.73 -5.57 16.49
N GLY A 314 -10.21 -6.49 15.66
CA GLY A 314 -10.79 -7.83 15.48
C GLY A 314 -10.77 -8.65 16.78
N LEU A 315 -9.68 -8.60 17.54
CA LEU A 315 -9.59 -9.29 18.84
C LEU A 315 -10.66 -8.79 19.82
N LEU A 316 -10.78 -7.46 19.99
CA LEU A 316 -11.76 -6.88 20.92
C LEU A 316 -13.20 -7.23 20.52
N MET A 317 -13.49 -7.16 19.21
CA MET A 317 -14.79 -7.56 18.67
C MET A 317 -15.10 -9.03 19.01
N ASN A 318 -14.17 -9.97 18.79
CA ASN A 318 -14.31 -11.38 19.13
C ASN A 318 -14.44 -11.65 20.64
N LEU A 319 -13.93 -10.76 21.48
CA LEU A 319 -14.12 -10.79 22.94
C LEU A 319 -15.47 -10.20 23.37
N GLY A 320 -16.24 -9.60 22.45
CA GLY A 320 -17.48 -8.88 22.74
C GLY A 320 -17.25 -7.53 23.44
N LEU A 321 -16.09 -6.92 23.22
CA LEU A 321 -15.70 -5.63 23.82
C LEU A 321 -15.70 -4.52 22.79
N GLY A 322 -16.23 -3.37 23.12
CA GLY A 322 -16.13 -2.18 22.28
C GLY A 322 -14.70 -1.63 22.26
N TYR A 323 -14.27 -1.16 21.10
CA TYR A 323 -12.96 -0.50 20.95
C TYR A 323 -12.84 0.75 21.84
N ASP A 324 -13.93 1.49 22.02
CA ASP A 324 -14.03 2.67 22.91
C ASP A 324 -14.61 2.30 24.28
N SER A 325 -14.26 1.14 24.82
CA SER A 325 -14.60 0.79 26.20
C SER A 325 -13.35 0.84 27.08
N ASP A 326 -13.55 1.05 28.39
CA ASP A 326 -12.45 1.03 29.36
C ASP A 326 -11.79 -0.36 29.38
N GLU A 327 -12.59 -1.42 29.26
CA GLU A 327 -12.14 -2.80 29.19
C GLU A 327 -11.31 -3.06 27.93
N GLY A 328 -11.76 -2.58 26.75
CA GLY A 328 -11.04 -2.71 25.49
C GLY A 328 -9.70 -2.00 25.53
N ARG A 329 -9.65 -0.78 26.06
CA ARG A 329 -8.41 -0.02 26.23
C ARG A 329 -7.46 -0.70 27.22
N ALA A 330 -7.97 -1.24 28.32
CA ALA A 330 -7.17 -1.96 29.31
C ALA A 330 -6.55 -3.25 28.73
N ILE A 331 -7.29 -4.02 27.93
CA ILE A 331 -6.75 -5.17 27.18
C ILE A 331 -5.64 -4.72 26.20
N GLY A 332 -5.87 -3.68 25.41
CA GLY A 332 -4.88 -3.14 24.47
C GLY A 332 -3.59 -2.71 25.19
N ALA A 333 -3.71 -2.03 26.32
CA ALA A 333 -2.59 -1.62 27.17
C ALA A 333 -1.83 -2.84 27.73
N ALA A 334 -2.53 -3.83 28.29
CA ALA A 334 -1.93 -5.02 28.89
C ALA A 334 -1.17 -5.86 27.86
N LEU A 335 -1.75 -6.09 26.67
CA LEU A 335 -1.07 -6.82 25.59
C LEU A 335 0.18 -6.09 25.10
N THR A 336 0.11 -4.76 25.02
CA THR A 336 1.28 -3.93 24.65
C THR A 336 2.37 -4.00 25.71
N ALA A 337 1.98 -3.95 27.01
CA ALA A 337 2.90 -4.07 28.15
C ALA A 337 3.61 -5.41 28.15
N ILE A 338 2.87 -6.52 27.94
CA ILE A 338 3.45 -7.88 27.89
C ILE A 338 4.44 -7.99 26.74
N MET A 339 4.06 -7.60 25.51
CA MET A 339 4.93 -7.71 24.33
C MET A 339 6.26 -6.99 24.54
N THR A 340 6.19 -5.73 24.94
CA THR A 340 7.42 -4.92 25.09
C THR A 340 8.25 -5.34 26.28
N GLY A 341 7.60 -5.70 27.41
CA GLY A 341 8.29 -6.21 28.58
C GLY A 341 9.05 -7.52 28.29
N VAL A 342 8.41 -8.48 27.60
CA VAL A 342 9.05 -9.70 27.12
C VAL A 342 10.21 -9.39 26.16
N ALA A 343 10.01 -8.46 25.24
CA ALA A 343 11.05 -8.09 24.29
C ALA A 343 12.29 -7.48 24.99
N TYR A 344 12.12 -6.62 26.00
CA TYR A 344 13.22 -6.08 26.76
C TYR A 344 13.86 -7.12 27.69
N ALA A 345 13.08 -7.99 28.32
CA ALA A 345 13.63 -9.10 29.11
C ALA A 345 14.50 -10.02 28.22
N THR A 346 14.01 -10.38 27.04
CA THR A 346 14.75 -11.17 26.05
C THR A 346 16.00 -10.43 25.57
N SER A 347 15.90 -9.13 25.29
CA SER A 347 17.05 -8.29 24.93
C SER A 347 18.14 -8.29 26.01
N ALA A 348 17.73 -8.27 27.30
CA ALA A 348 18.66 -8.33 28.43
C ALA A 348 19.27 -9.74 28.63
N GLU A 349 18.52 -10.81 28.34
CA GLU A 349 19.08 -12.17 28.31
C GLU A 349 20.15 -12.30 27.20
N ILE A 350 19.84 -11.84 25.97
CA ILE A 350 20.77 -11.84 24.86
C ILE A 350 22.03 -11.01 25.20
N ALA A 351 21.84 -9.88 25.92
CA ALA A 351 22.96 -9.06 26.38
C ALA A 351 23.86 -9.82 27.38
N GLY A 352 23.30 -10.68 28.21
CA GLY A 352 24.05 -11.56 29.12
C GLY A 352 24.95 -12.53 28.39
N GLU A 353 24.58 -13.01 27.22
CA GLU A 353 25.34 -13.97 26.41
C GLU A 353 26.27 -13.30 25.37
N LEU A 354 25.80 -12.24 24.72
CA LEU A 354 26.47 -11.61 23.58
C LEU A 354 27.00 -10.20 23.86
N GLY A 355 26.78 -9.68 25.06
CA GLY A 355 27.10 -8.31 25.46
C GLY A 355 25.98 -7.33 25.09
N ALA A 356 25.91 -6.24 25.82
CA ALA A 356 24.99 -5.13 25.54
C ALA A 356 25.28 -4.44 24.19
N PHE A 357 24.38 -3.63 23.67
CA PHE A 357 24.65 -2.85 22.45
C PHE A 357 25.83 -1.87 22.69
N PRO A 358 26.65 -1.56 21.68
CA PRO A 358 27.88 -0.77 21.86
C PRO A 358 27.67 0.61 22.52
N GLY A 359 26.52 1.26 22.26
CA GLY A 359 26.15 2.52 22.87
C GLY A 359 25.65 2.47 24.32
N TYR A 360 25.49 1.27 24.91
CA TYR A 360 24.79 1.07 26.19
C TYR A 360 25.48 1.75 27.38
N GLU A 361 26.77 1.56 27.59
CA GLU A 361 27.44 2.01 28.82
C GLU A 361 27.30 3.53 29.07
N ARG A 362 27.41 4.35 28.00
CA ARG A 362 27.25 5.79 28.15
C ARG A 362 25.79 6.23 28.36
N ASN A 363 24.83 5.36 27.96
CA ASN A 363 23.40 5.63 28.07
C ASN A 363 22.72 4.80 29.18
N ARG A 364 23.46 4.05 29.97
CA ARG A 364 22.93 3.08 30.92
C ARG A 364 21.83 3.64 31.84
N GLU A 365 22.10 4.76 32.48
CA GLU A 365 21.13 5.36 33.42
C GLU A 365 19.88 5.90 32.71
N HIS A 366 20.02 6.44 31.50
CA HIS A 366 18.88 6.88 30.70
C HIS A 366 18.02 5.69 30.27
N MET A 367 18.66 4.59 29.84
CA MET A 367 17.95 3.36 29.48
C MET A 367 17.21 2.77 30.68
N LEU A 368 17.86 2.60 31.83
CA LEU A 368 17.24 2.07 33.03
C LEU A 368 16.11 2.96 33.55
N ARG A 369 16.27 4.29 33.49
CA ARG A 369 15.19 5.26 33.80
C ARG A 369 13.95 5.01 32.94
N VAL A 370 14.10 4.84 31.65
CA VAL A 370 12.97 4.58 30.73
C VAL A 370 12.29 3.25 31.07
N ILE A 371 13.07 2.20 31.36
CA ILE A 371 12.52 0.90 31.79
C ILE A 371 11.75 1.02 33.11
N ARG A 372 12.28 1.79 34.10
CA ARG A 372 11.55 2.06 35.37
C ARG A 372 10.23 2.80 35.12
N ASN A 373 10.20 3.77 34.19
CA ASN A 373 8.98 4.46 33.83
C ASN A 373 7.94 3.54 33.21
N HIS A 374 8.34 2.68 32.27
CA HIS A 374 7.44 1.65 31.70
C HIS A 374 6.91 0.70 32.78
N ARG A 375 7.78 0.25 33.69
CA ARG A 375 7.39 -0.58 34.81
C ARG A 375 6.37 0.13 35.73
N ASN A 376 6.59 1.39 36.06
CA ASN A 376 5.64 2.17 36.86
C ASN A 376 4.27 2.26 36.19
N ALA A 377 4.24 2.45 34.88
CA ALA A 377 3.00 2.43 34.09
C ALA A 377 2.29 1.06 34.17
N ALA A 378 3.02 -0.06 34.09
CA ALA A 378 2.47 -1.42 34.20
C ALA A 378 1.89 -1.71 35.62
N TYR A 379 2.40 -1.07 36.65
CA TYR A 379 1.84 -1.13 37.99
C TYR A 379 0.64 -0.18 38.23
N GLY A 380 0.15 0.48 37.18
CA GLY A 380 -0.97 1.42 37.31
C GLY A 380 -0.62 2.71 38.04
N ALA A 381 0.67 3.04 38.21
CA ALA A 381 1.09 4.21 38.97
C ALA A 381 0.70 5.52 38.28
N THR A 382 0.13 6.47 39.03
CA THR A 382 -0.17 7.82 38.55
C THR A 382 0.94 8.83 38.87
N GLU A 383 1.90 8.44 39.68
CA GLU A 383 3.03 9.25 40.16
C GLU A 383 4.33 8.44 40.14
N GLY A 384 5.46 9.09 40.40
CA GLY A 384 6.76 8.41 40.53
C GLY A 384 7.48 8.20 39.21
N TYR A 385 7.08 8.90 38.14
CA TYR A 385 7.79 8.89 36.88
C TYR A 385 9.01 9.82 36.90
N GLU A 386 10.09 9.37 36.32
CA GLU A 386 11.37 10.08 36.30
C GLU A 386 11.51 10.91 35.02
N ASN A 387 11.74 12.21 35.15
CA ASN A 387 12.01 13.16 34.07
C ASN A 387 10.94 13.15 32.95
N LEU A 388 9.67 13.07 33.31
CA LEU A 388 8.54 13.24 32.41
C LEU A 388 7.74 14.50 32.81
N GLU A 389 7.61 15.46 31.91
CA GLU A 389 6.73 16.62 32.10
C GLU A 389 5.27 16.23 31.93
N ILE A 390 4.98 15.45 30.88
CA ILE A 390 3.66 14.88 30.66
C ILE A 390 3.68 13.41 31.14
N LYS A 391 2.78 13.11 32.07
CA LYS A 391 2.66 11.77 32.63
C LYS A 391 1.97 10.84 31.62
N PRO A 392 2.43 9.58 31.51
CA PRO A 392 1.78 8.61 30.64
C PRO A 392 0.44 8.13 31.22
N VAL A 393 -0.40 7.55 30.37
CA VAL A 393 -1.59 6.83 30.79
C VAL A 393 -1.18 5.46 31.34
N PRO A 394 -1.36 5.16 32.62
CA PRO A 394 -0.96 3.87 33.20
C PRO A 394 -1.93 2.75 32.81
N LEU A 395 -1.53 1.49 33.04
CA LEU A 395 -2.40 0.33 32.91
C LEU A 395 -3.61 0.45 33.83
N ASP A 396 -4.79 0.34 33.28
CA ASP A 396 -6.04 0.33 34.05
C ASP A 396 -6.27 -1.03 34.67
N LEU A 397 -5.81 -1.19 35.91
CA LEU A 397 -5.92 -2.44 36.68
C LEU A 397 -7.36 -2.80 37.06
N LYS A 398 -8.23 -1.81 37.11
CA LYS A 398 -9.62 -1.98 37.57
C LYS A 398 -10.52 -2.51 36.49
N ASN A 399 -10.35 -1.98 35.28
CA ASN A 399 -11.24 -2.25 34.14
C ASN A 399 -10.71 -3.35 33.22
N CYS A 400 -9.49 -3.86 33.41
CA CYS A 400 -9.01 -5.00 32.65
C CYS A 400 -9.78 -6.28 33.06
N PRO A 401 -10.52 -6.90 32.12
CA PRO A 401 -11.37 -8.06 32.45
C PRO A 401 -10.58 -9.35 32.67
N ASP A 402 -9.30 -9.41 32.33
CA ASP A 402 -8.42 -10.57 32.51
C ASP A 402 -7.28 -10.24 33.47
N SER A 403 -7.42 -10.73 34.72
CA SER A 403 -6.41 -10.52 35.75
C SER A 403 -5.07 -11.19 35.45
N GLN A 404 -5.04 -12.27 34.66
CA GLN A 404 -3.81 -12.93 34.23
C GLN A 404 -2.94 -11.98 33.39
N LEU A 405 -3.56 -11.19 32.50
CA LEU A 405 -2.84 -10.20 31.71
C LEU A 405 -2.24 -9.08 32.57
N ILE A 406 -2.92 -8.68 33.65
CA ILE A 406 -2.41 -7.69 34.61
C ILE A 406 -1.16 -8.24 35.28
N ASP A 407 -1.27 -9.44 35.90
CA ASP A 407 -0.16 -10.06 36.63
C ASP A 407 1.06 -10.29 35.73
N LEU A 408 0.84 -10.76 34.50
CA LEU A 408 1.90 -10.95 33.52
C LEU A 408 2.53 -9.62 33.10
N SER A 409 1.73 -8.56 32.90
CA SER A 409 2.24 -7.22 32.57
C SER A 409 3.22 -6.73 33.64
N MET A 410 2.91 -6.90 34.92
CA MET A 410 3.83 -6.51 36.00
C MET A 410 5.09 -7.39 36.00
N ALA A 411 4.90 -8.70 35.93
CA ALA A 411 5.99 -9.68 36.02
C ALA A 411 7.04 -9.51 34.93
N VAL A 412 6.64 -9.28 33.68
CA VAL A 412 7.59 -9.12 32.55
C VAL A 412 8.42 -7.85 32.68
N TRP A 413 7.86 -6.75 33.22
CA TRP A 413 8.63 -5.54 33.46
C TRP A 413 9.56 -5.63 34.67
N ASP A 414 9.17 -6.38 35.71
CA ASP A 414 10.08 -6.73 36.82
C ASP A 414 11.28 -7.53 36.33
N GLU A 415 11.06 -8.52 35.45
CA GLU A 415 12.11 -9.33 34.88
C GLU A 415 12.99 -8.52 33.93
N ALA A 416 12.40 -7.67 33.08
CA ALA A 416 13.13 -6.79 32.18
C ALA A 416 14.06 -5.83 32.94
N LEU A 417 13.59 -5.21 34.02
CA LEU A 417 14.41 -4.34 34.88
C LEU A 417 15.53 -5.12 35.54
N LYS A 418 15.21 -6.23 36.21
CA LYS A 418 16.17 -7.08 36.94
C LYS A 418 17.30 -7.60 36.03
N LEU A 419 16.95 -8.10 34.84
CA LEU A 419 17.92 -8.59 33.87
C LEU A 419 18.70 -7.43 33.26
N GLY A 420 18.04 -6.29 32.96
CA GLY A 420 18.68 -5.09 32.44
C GLY A 420 19.70 -4.47 33.38
N GLU A 421 19.43 -4.43 34.69
CA GLU A 421 20.38 -3.97 35.72
C GLU A 421 21.62 -4.84 35.75
N LYS A 422 21.46 -6.17 35.58
CA LYS A 422 22.52 -7.15 35.65
C LYS A 422 23.37 -7.22 34.37
N ASN A 423 22.73 -7.29 33.22
CA ASN A 423 23.35 -7.64 31.94
C ASN A 423 23.44 -6.45 30.98
N GLY A 424 22.70 -5.36 31.21
CA GLY A 424 22.41 -4.36 30.19
C GLY A 424 21.36 -4.86 29.20
N PHE A 425 21.22 -4.17 28.07
CA PHE A 425 20.28 -4.53 27.00
C PHE A 425 21.03 -4.70 25.66
N ARG A 426 20.60 -5.67 24.87
CA ARG A 426 21.12 -5.90 23.51
C ARG A 426 20.61 -4.89 22.50
N ASN A 427 19.46 -4.27 22.76
CA ASN A 427 18.74 -3.41 21.85
C ASN A 427 18.32 -2.11 22.56
N ALA A 428 18.61 -0.97 21.97
CA ALA A 428 18.24 0.33 22.52
C ALA A 428 16.73 0.61 22.42
N GLN A 429 16.06 0.02 21.45
CA GLN A 429 14.61 0.06 21.22
C GLN A 429 14.15 -1.30 20.73
N VAL A 430 12.98 -1.78 21.17
CA VAL A 430 12.50 -3.13 20.83
C VAL A 430 11.12 -3.16 20.17
N SER A 431 10.26 -2.17 20.42
CA SER A 431 8.86 -2.21 19.99
C SER A 431 8.40 -0.93 19.30
N VAL A 432 7.52 -1.10 18.31
CA VAL A 432 6.74 -0.06 17.63
C VAL A 432 5.37 -0.66 17.27
N ILE A 433 4.37 0.17 17.02
CA ILE A 433 3.17 -0.33 16.33
C ILE A 433 3.16 0.26 14.93
N ALA A 434 3.51 -0.59 13.97
CA ALA A 434 3.51 -0.26 12.55
C ALA A 434 2.09 -0.29 11.97
N PRO A 435 1.84 0.35 10.81
CA PRO A 435 0.52 0.31 10.17
C PRO A 435 0.05 -1.09 9.80
N THR A 436 0.97 -2.01 9.44
CA THR A 436 0.69 -3.39 9.01
C THR A 436 -0.36 -3.51 7.91
N GLY A 437 -0.41 -2.54 6.97
CA GLY A 437 -1.42 -2.51 5.92
C GLY A 437 -1.35 -3.74 5.01
N THR A 438 -0.30 -3.82 4.18
CA THR A 438 -0.14 -4.93 3.21
C THR A 438 0.08 -6.29 3.88
N ILE A 439 0.94 -6.36 4.90
CA ILE A 439 1.20 -7.62 5.59
C ILE A 439 0.00 -8.06 6.46
N GLY A 440 -0.82 -7.12 6.94
CA GLY A 440 -2.08 -7.44 7.62
C GLY A 440 -3.04 -8.22 6.73
N LEU A 441 -3.13 -7.85 5.46
CA LEU A 441 -3.93 -8.60 4.47
C LEU A 441 -3.39 -10.01 4.24
N VAL A 442 -2.05 -10.19 4.18
CA VAL A 442 -1.42 -11.52 4.06
C VAL A 442 -1.66 -12.37 5.31
N MET A 443 -1.70 -11.74 6.48
CA MET A 443 -1.97 -12.43 7.76
C MET A 443 -3.47 -12.66 8.02
N ASP A 444 -4.35 -12.30 7.08
CA ASP A 444 -5.82 -12.39 7.22
C ASP A 444 -6.35 -11.60 8.43
N CYS A 445 -5.82 -10.38 8.64
CA CYS A 445 -6.26 -9.51 9.71
C CYS A 445 -7.49 -8.69 9.28
N ASP A 446 -8.53 -8.67 10.09
CA ASP A 446 -9.69 -7.79 9.90
C ASP A 446 -9.33 -6.32 10.08
N THR A 447 -8.42 -6.02 11.03
CA THR A 447 -7.93 -4.68 11.32
C THR A 447 -6.41 -4.61 11.31
N THR A 448 -5.86 -3.45 10.95
CA THR A 448 -4.42 -3.23 10.78
C THR A 448 -3.82 -2.52 12.00
N GLY A 449 -2.64 -2.94 12.44
CA GLY A 449 -1.95 -2.33 13.58
C GLY A 449 -2.86 -2.20 14.81
N ILE A 450 -2.90 -1.00 15.39
CA ILE A 450 -3.76 -0.65 16.53
C ILE A 450 -5.11 -0.06 16.07
N GLU A 451 -5.40 -0.08 14.78
CA GLU A 451 -6.63 0.51 14.25
C GLU A 451 -7.87 -0.29 14.66
N PRO A 452 -9.02 0.37 14.86
CA PRO A 452 -10.31 -0.29 14.81
C PRO A 452 -10.62 -0.69 13.37
N ASP A 453 -11.74 -1.36 13.11
CA ASP A 453 -12.15 -1.52 11.72
C ASP A 453 -12.52 -0.15 11.11
N PHE A 454 -12.17 0.02 9.83
CA PHE A 454 -12.54 1.21 9.07
C PHE A 454 -14.04 1.28 8.82
N ALA A 455 -14.62 0.18 8.36
CA ALA A 455 -16.03 -0.10 8.22
C ALA A 455 -16.23 -1.63 8.12
N LEU A 456 -17.36 -2.17 8.56
CA LEU A 456 -17.65 -3.61 8.54
C LEU A 456 -17.64 -4.19 7.12
N VAL A 457 -18.11 -3.43 6.15
CA VAL A 457 -17.99 -3.68 4.72
C VAL A 457 -17.25 -2.51 4.10
N LYS A 458 -16.12 -2.76 3.47
CA LYS A 458 -15.25 -1.72 2.90
C LYS A 458 -14.78 -2.11 1.51
N PHE A 459 -14.43 -1.10 0.72
CA PHE A 459 -13.97 -1.25 -0.64
C PHE A 459 -12.55 -0.72 -0.75
N LYS A 460 -11.67 -1.56 -1.30
CA LYS A 460 -10.28 -1.18 -1.55
C LYS A 460 -10.06 -1.07 -3.04
N LYS A 461 -9.61 0.10 -3.50
CA LYS A 461 -9.13 0.28 -4.88
C LYS A 461 -7.83 -0.48 -5.06
N LEU A 462 -7.78 -1.32 -6.08
CA LEU A 462 -6.60 -2.11 -6.43
C LEU A 462 -5.65 -1.29 -7.32
N ALA A 463 -4.35 -1.50 -7.17
CA ALA A 463 -3.38 -1.04 -8.15
C ALA A 463 -3.67 -1.78 -9.47
N GLY A 464 -3.83 -1.05 -10.57
CA GLY A 464 -4.27 -1.63 -11.85
C GLY A 464 -5.78 -1.57 -12.09
N GLY A 465 -6.50 -0.86 -11.24
CA GLY A 465 -7.94 -0.63 -11.37
C GLY A 465 -8.81 -1.68 -10.69
N GLY A 466 -10.11 -1.35 -10.54
CA GLY A 466 -11.10 -2.18 -9.88
C GLY A 466 -11.14 -2.04 -8.35
N TYR A 467 -12.21 -2.57 -7.77
CA TYR A 467 -12.46 -2.53 -6.34
C TYR A 467 -12.61 -3.93 -5.77
N PHE A 468 -12.06 -4.14 -4.58
CA PHE A 468 -12.20 -5.36 -3.84
C PHE A 468 -13.06 -5.13 -2.59
N LYS A 469 -14.17 -5.88 -2.47
CA LYS A 469 -15.07 -5.84 -1.32
C LYS A 469 -14.46 -6.66 -0.17
N ILE A 470 -14.23 -6.03 0.95
CA ILE A 470 -13.70 -6.65 2.17
C ILE A 470 -14.81 -6.65 3.22
N ILE A 471 -15.10 -7.81 3.78
CA ILE A 471 -16.11 -8.02 4.83
C ILE A 471 -15.38 -8.45 6.09
N ASN A 472 -15.72 -7.84 7.22
CA ASN A 472 -15.13 -8.20 8.50
C ASN A 472 -15.56 -9.61 8.93
N GLN A 473 -14.58 -10.50 9.12
CA GLN A 473 -14.82 -11.92 9.45
C GLN A 473 -15.04 -12.14 10.95
N SER A 474 -14.79 -11.16 11.79
CA SER A 474 -14.98 -11.24 13.24
C SER A 474 -16.43 -11.09 13.67
N VAL A 475 -17.31 -10.56 12.82
CA VAL A 475 -18.72 -10.28 13.16
C VAL A 475 -19.49 -11.53 13.63
N PRO A 476 -19.48 -12.70 12.94
CA PRO A 476 -20.19 -13.87 13.38
C PRO A 476 -19.72 -14.38 14.75
N ALA A 477 -18.43 -14.44 14.99
CA ALA A 477 -17.85 -14.88 16.26
C ALA A 477 -18.16 -13.93 17.42
N ALA A 478 -18.16 -12.63 17.14
CA ALA A 478 -18.57 -11.61 18.10
C ALA A 478 -20.05 -11.76 18.52
N LEU A 479 -20.93 -12.00 17.56
CA LEU A 479 -22.35 -12.23 17.82
C LEU A 479 -22.58 -13.50 18.65
N GLU A 480 -21.85 -14.59 18.32
CA GLU A 480 -21.87 -15.82 19.13
C GLU A 480 -21.41 -15.55 20.56
N LYS A 481 -20.32 -14.80 20.75
CA LYS A 481 -19.82 -14.40 22.07
C LYS A 481 -20.83 -13.59 22.87
N LEU A 482 -21.63 -12.76 22.19
CA LEU A 482 -22.69 -11.93 22.80
C LEU A 482 -23.97 -12.76 23.08
N GLY A 483 -24.04 -14.03 22.67
CA GLY A 483 -25.11 -14.97 23.01
C GLY A 483 -26.20 -15.11 21.94
N TYR A 484 -25.98 -14.65 20.71
CA TYR A 484 -26.94 -14.84 19.61
C TYR A 484 -26.85 -16.27 19.07
N GLY A 485 -28.01 -16.84 18.72
CA GLY A 485 -28.08 -18.17 18.10
C GLY A 485 -27.75 -18.14 16.61
N SER A 486 -27.35 -19.27 16.04
CA SER A 486 -26.87 -19.37 14.64
C SER A 486 -27.85 -18.80 13.61
N ALA A 487 -29.18 -19.03 13.77
CA ALA A 487 -30.18 -18.45 12.86
C ALA A 487 -30.24 -16.91 12.97
N GLN A 488 -30.12 -16.36 14.15
CA GLN A 488 -30.09 -14.90 14.36
C GLN A 488 -28.82 -14.29 13.76
N ILE A 489 -27.69 -14.96 13.93
CA ILE A 489 -26.40 -14.55 13.34
C ILE A 489 -26.50 -14.51 11.81
N GLU A 490 -27.09 -15.53 11.18
CA GLU A 490 -27.29 -15.59 9.74
C GLU A 490 -28.15 -14.42 9.23
N GLU A 491 -29.24 -14.10 9.92
CA GLU A 491 -30.12 -12.98 9.56
C GLU A 491 -29.41 -11.62 9.76
N ILE A 492 -28.66 -11.43 10.85
CA ILE A 492 -27.90 -10.20 11.11
C ILE A 492 -26.81 -10.02 10.04
N VAL A 493 -26.07 -11.07 9.71
CA VAL A 493 -25.01 -11.02 8.69
C VAL A 493 -25.61 -10.73 7.30
N SER A 494 -26.69 -11.43 6.93
CA SER A 494 -27.38 -11.20 5.65
C SER A 494 -27.94 -9.79 5.52
N TYR A 495 -28.40 -9.19 6.61
CA TYR A 495 -28.80 -7.79 6.63
C TYR A 495 -27.66 -6.83 6.26
N ALA A 496 -26.45 -7.08 6.76
CA ALA A 496 -25.30 -6.23 6.49
C ALA A 496 -24.64 -6.48 5.13
N VAL A 497 -24.56 -7.74 4.70
CA VAL A 497 -23.80 -8.16 3.51
C VAL A 497 -24.67 -8.25 2.26
N GLY A 498 -25.97 -8.48 2.43
CA GLY A 498 -26.92 -8.75 1.37
C GLY A 498 -26.99 -10.23 0.98
N HIS A 499 -27.98 -10.53 0.15
CA HIS A 499 -28.25 -11.88 -0.33
C HIS A 499 -27.54 -12.20 -1.66
N GLY A 500 -26.95 -11.20 -2.32
CA GLY A 500 -26.23 -11.35 -3.59
C GLY A 500 -27.09 -11.78 -4.79
N THR A 501 -28.42 -11.69 -4.68
CA THR A 501 -29.38 -12.09 -5.73
C THR A 501 -30.61 -11.21 -5.72
N LEU A 502 -31.16 -10.94 -6.91
CA LEU A 502 -32.47 -10.28 -7.10
C LEU A 502 -33.66 -11.25 -6.98
N GLY A 503 -33.44 -12.54 -6.76
CA GLY A 503 -34.49 -13.57 -6.82
C GLY A 503 -35.77 -13.24 -6.03
N ASN A 504 -35.60 -12.80 -4.78
CA ASN A 504 -36.70 -12.44 -3.86
C ASN A 504 -36.60 -10.95 -3.42
N ALA A 505 -35.87 -10.13 -4.14
CA ALA A 505 -35.69 -8.73 -3.77
C ALA A 505 -37.02 -7.93 -3.88
N PRO A 506 -37.27 -7.00 -2.94
CA PRO A 506 -38.47 -6.16 -3.00
C PRO A 506 -38.34 -5.17 -4.16
N GLY A 507 -39.47 -4.91 -4.84
CA GLY A 507 -39.57 -3.94 -5.94
C GLY A 507 -38.90 -4.40 -7.23
N ILE A 508 -37.61 -4.65 -7.22
CA ILE A 508 -36.82 -5.08 -8.38
C ILE A 508 -36.37 -6.53 -8.19
N ASN A 509 -37.00 -7.45 -8.94
CA ASN A 509 -36.74 -8.87 -8.90
C ASN A 509 -36.85 -9.49 -10.29
N HIS A 510 -36.55 -10.79 -10.42
CA HIS A 510 -36.65 -11.47 -11.72
C HIS A 510 -38.01 -11.28 -12.40
N THR A 511 -39.11 -11.36 -11.64
CA THR A 511 -40.46 -11.19 -12.19
C THR A 511 -40.71 -9.78 -12.74
N SER A 512 -40.28 -8.74 -12.00
CA SER A 512 -40.42 -7.35 -12.46
C SER A 512 -39.53 -7.08 -13.68
N LEU A 513 -38.30 -7.63 -13.72
CA LEU A 513 -37.42 -7.50 -14.87
C LEU A 513 -37.95 -8.17 -16.12
N ILE A 514 -38.52 -9.37 -15.99
CA ILE A 514 -39.22 -10.04 -17.13
C ILE A 514 -40.34 -9.17 -17.66
N GLY A 515 -41.09 -8.47 -16.79
CA GLY A 515 -42.11 -7.52 -17.18
C GLY A 515 -41.57 -6.34 -18.00
N HIS A 516 -40.29 -5.98 -17.85
CA HIS A 516 -39.61 -4.95 -18.64
C HIS A 516 -38.89 -5.50 -19.88
N GLY A 517 -39.06 -6.80 -20.21
CA GLY A 517 -38.50 -7.41 -21.42
C GLY A 517 -37.11 -8.03 -21.23
N PHE A 518 -36.62 -8.24 -20.00
CA PHE A 518 -35.42 -8.98 -19.74
C PHE A 518 -35.65 -10.48 -19.95
N GLY A 519 -34.80 -11.11 -20.73
CA GLY A 519 -34.79 -12.57 -20.90
C GLY A 519 -33.89 -13.23 -19.85
N GLN A 520 -33.94 -14.58 -19.79
CA GLN A 520 -33.11 -15.35 -18.86
C GLN A 520 -31.60 -15.04 -19.06
N PRO A 521 -31.07 -14.91 -20.33
CA PRO A 521 -29.67 -14.58 -20.52
C PRO A 521 -29.24 -13.24 -19.91
N GLU A 522 -30.12 -12.22 -19.92
CA GLU A 522 -29.83 -10.92 -19.33
C GLU A 522 -29.90 -10.97 -17.80
N ILE A 523 -30.88 -11.73 -17.27
CA ILE A 523 -30.98 -11.98 -15.82
C ILE A 523 -29.72 -12.70 -15.33
N ASP A 524 -29.27 -13.75 -16.05
CA ASP A 524 -28.05 -14.49 -15.69
C ASP A 524 -26.80 -13.58 -15.69
N LYS A 525 -26.70 -12.65 -16.65
CA LYS A 525 -25.59 -11.66 -16.66
C LYS A 525 -25.63 -10.74 -15.43
N ILE A 526 -26.82 -10.26 -15.07
CA ILE A 526 -27.03 -9.43 -13.87
C ILE A 526 -26.62 -10.23 -12.62
N GLU A 527 -27.19 -11.43 -12.43
CA GLU A 527 -26.90 -12.27 -11.27
C GLU A 527 -25.38 -12.58 -11.12
N ASN A 528 -24.71 -12.86 -12.23
CA ASN A 528 -23.26 -13.07 -12.21
C ASN A 528 -22.45 -11.80 -11.82
N ALA A 529 -22.97 -10.64 -12.18
CA ALA A 529 -22.31 -9.36 -11.84
C ALA A 529 -22.62 -8.89 -10.40
N LEU A 530 -23.73 -9.34 -9.80
CA LEU A 530 -24.15 -8.95 -8.46
C LEU A 530 -23.19 -9.43 -7.37
N GLY A 531 -22.51 -10.54 -7.56
CA GLY A 531 -21.57 -11.10 -6.56
C GLY A 531 -20.45 -10.14 -6.14
N THR A 532 -20.08 -9.19 -7.01
CA THR A 532 -19.06 -8.17 -6.74
C THR A 532 -19.64 -6.75 -6.67
N ALA A 533 -20.94 -6.62 -6.89
CA ALA A 533 -21.60 -5.30 -6.89
C ALA A 533 -21.75 -4.77 -5.45
N PHE A 534 -21.57 -3.48 -5.32
CA PHE A 534 -21.79 -2.73 -4.08
C PHE A 534 -23.07 -1.85 -4.16
N ASP A 535 -23.58 -1.65 -5.36
CA ASP A 535 -24.90 -1.05 -5.61
C ASP A 535 -25.48 -1.68 -6.87
N ILE A 536 -26.76 -2.04 -6.86
CA ILE A 536 -27.42 -2.71 -7.98
C ILE A 536 -27.40 -1.88 -9.25
N ARG A 537 -27.34 -0.53 -9.16
CA ARG A 537 -27.25 0.37 -10.31
C ARG A 537 -26.03 0.11 -11.19
N PHE A 538 -24.93 -0.41 -10.60
CA PHE A 538 -23.70 -0.70 -11.35
C PHE A 538 -23.80 -1.94 -12.25
N VAL A 539 -24.81 -2.79 -12.07
CA VAL A 539 -25.02 -3.95 -12.94
C VAL A 539 -26.02 -3.66 -14.07
N PHE A 540 -26.81 -2.56 -13.96
CA PHE A 540 -27.78 -2.14 -14.96
C PHE A 540 -27.15 -1.11 -15.92
N ASN A 541 -26.29 -1.57 -16.81
CA ASN A 541 -25.58 -0.74 -17.79
C ASN A 541 -25.37 -1.48 -19.11
N GLN A 542 -24.96 -0.75 -20.15
CA GLN A 542 -24.74 -1.30 -21.49
C GLN A 542 -23.60 -2.34 -21.56
N TRP A 543 -22.64 -2.27 -20.66
CA TRP A 543 -21.50 -3.19 -20.66
C TRP A 543 -21.87 -4.54 -20.10
N THR A 544 -22.71 -4.60 -19.08
CA THR A 544 -23.25 -5.84 -18.50
C THR A 544 -24.29 -6.47 -19.43
N LEU A 545 -25.22 -5.67 -19.91
CA LEU A 545 -26.39 -6.15 -20.67
C LEU A 545 -26.15 -6.26 -22.17
N GLY A 546 -25.24 -5.45 -22.71
CA GLY A 546 -24.95 -5.30 -24.13
C GLY A 546 -25.76 -4.18 -24.80
N GLU A 547 -25.09 -3.35 -25.61
CA GLU A 547 -25.70 -2.20 -26.29
C GLU A 547 -26.91 -2.60 -27.14
N ALA A 548 -26.83 -3.74 -27.83
CA ALA A 548 -27.91 -4.23 -28.69
C ALA A 548 -29.21 -4.54 -27.89
N PHE A 549 -29.08 -5.05 -26.67
CA PHE A 549 -30.24 -5.27 -25.79
C PHE A 549 -30.81 -3.95 -25.29
N CYS A 550 -29.95 -3.05 -24.84
CA CYS A 550 -30.33 -1.74 -24.31
C CYS A 550 -31.04 -0.89 -25.36
N THR A 551 -30.51 -0.87 -26.58
CA THR A 551 -31.11 -0.06 -27.67
C THR A 551 -32.32 -0.74 -28.33
N GLY A 552 -32.24 -2.06 -28.57
CA GLY A 552 -33.26 -2.82 -29.32
C GLY A 552 -34.46 -3.22 -28.46
N THR A 553 -34.23 -3.78 -27.25
CA THR A 553 -35.30 -4.29 -26.40
C THR A 553 -35.80 -3.23 -25.40
N LEU A 554 -34.86 -2.55 -24.73
CA LEU A 554 -35.22 -1.52 -23.76
C LEU A 554 -35.54 -0.15 -24.40
N GLY A 555 -35.21 0.03 -25.69
CA GLY A 555 -35.52 1.27 -26.43
C GLY A 555 -34.73 2.50 -25.96
N ILE A 556 -33.58 2.30 -25.31
CA ILE A 556 -32.74 3.38 -24.79
C ILE A 556 -31.90 3.94 -25.92
N PRO A 557 -31.93 5.26 -26.22
CA PRO A 557 -31.07 5.86 -27.23
C PRO A 557 -29.56 5.64 -26.87
N ALA A 558 -28.76 5.32 -27.89
CA ALA A 558 -27.31 5.08 -27.69
C ALA A 558 -26.57 6.29 -27.10
N GLU A 559 -27.03 7.51 -27.40
CA GLU A 559 -26.48 8.74 -26.81
C GLU A 559 -26.67 8.79 -25.29
N LYS A 560 -27.79 8.30 -24.76
CA LYS A 560 -28.04 8.23 -23.32
C LYS A 560 -27.22 7.15 -22.62
N LEU A 561 -26.95 6.04 -23.30
CA LEU A 561 -26.12 4.95 -22.72
C LEU A 561 -24.68 5.40 -22.45
N ASN A 562 -24.21 6.41 -23.18
CA ASN A 562 -22.88 7.01 -22.97
C ASN A 562 -22.89 8.20 -22.00
N ASP A 563 -24.07 8.62 -21.54
CA ASP A 563 -24.20 9.66 -20.52
C ASP A 563 -23.87 9.06 -19.13
N PRO A 564 -22.87 9.58 -18.43
CA PRO A 564 -22.49 9.07 -17.11
C PRO A 564 -23.55 9.32 -16.02
N THR A 565 -24.45 10.27 -16.23
CA THR A 565 -25.52 10.59 -15.28
C THR A 565 -26.80 9.78 -15.56
N PHE A 566 -26.79 8.93 -16.58
CA PHE A 566 -27.94 8.14 -16.95
C PHE A 566 -28.17 6.97 -15.98
N ASP A 567 -29.31 6.96 -15.31
CA ASP A 567 -29.79 5.88 -14.46
C ASP A 567 -30.79 5.01 -15.23
N MET A 568 -30.41 3.77 -15.55
CA MET A 568 -31.23 2.83 -16.30
C MET A 568 -32.47 2.40 -15.51
N LEU A 569 -32.34 2.16 -14.21
CA LEU A 569 -33.48 1.74 -13.36
C LEU A 569 -34.52 2.83 -13.26
N LYS A 570 -34.13 4.08 -13.11
CA LYS A 570 -35.01 5.25 -13.16
C LYS A 570 -35.67 5.39 -14.54
N HIS A 571 -34.93 5.13 -15.61
CA HIS A 571 -35.49 5.16 -16.99
C HIS A 571 -36.52 4.06 -17.23
N LEU A 572 -36.32 2.88 -16.65
CA LEU A 572 -37.29 1.78 -16.70
C LEU A 572 -38.54 2.04 -15.82
N GLY A 573 -38.58 3.15 -15.08
CA GLY A 573 -39.74 3.55 -14.30
C GLY A 573 -39.78 3.03 -12.86
N TYR A 574 -38.71 2.43 -12.37
CA TYR A 574 -38.63 2.04 -10.97
C TYR A 574 -38.56 3.27 -10.05
N ALA A 575 -39.33 3.25 -8.96
CA ALA A 575 -39.26 4.29 -7.95
C ALA A 575 -37.95 4.15 -7.13
N ARG A 576 -37.42 5.28 -6.67
CA ARG A 576 -36.19 5.30 -5.85
C ARG A 576 -36.31 4.37 -4.63
N ALA A 577 -37.44 4.35 -3.95
CA ALA A 577 -37.68 3.48 -2.82
C ALA A 577 -37.59 1.98 -3.16
N ASP A 578 -37.99 1.57 -4.37
CA ASP A 578 -37.86 0.19 -4.84
C ASP A 578 -36.41 -0.16 -5.17
N VAL A 579 -35.67 0.78 -5.77
CA VAL A 579 -34.25 0.63 -6.04
C VAL A 579 -33.46 0.49 -4.73
N ASP A 580 -33.71 1.35 -3.75
CA ASP A 580 -33.04 1.32 -2.45
C ASP A 580 -33.38 0.03 -1.66
N ALA A 581 -34.64 -0.41 -1.68
CA ALA A 581 -35.06 -1.64 -1.01
C ALA A 581 -34.45 -2.90 -1.67
N ALA A 582 -34.39 -2.92 -3.00
CA ALA A 582 -33.72 -4.00 -3.73
C ALA A 582 -32.21 -3.96 -3.49
N ASN A 583 -31.60 -2.80 -3.46
CA ASN A 583 -30.19 -2.63 -3.16
C ASN A 583 -29.82 -3.13 -1.76
N ASP A 584 -30.59 -2.78 -0.73
CA ASP A 584 -30.40 -3.27 0.62
C ASP A 584 -30.54 -4.80 0.70
N HIS A 585 -31.47 -5.37 -0.06
CA HIS A 585 -31.62 -6.83 -0.11
C HIS A 585 -30.44 -7.52 -0.79
N VAL A 586 -29.96 -6.98 -1.91
CA VAL A 586 -28.94 -7.61 -2.75
C VAL A 586 -27.53 -7.33 -2.24
N CYS A 587 -27.22 -6.06 -2.00
CA CYS A 587 -25.87 -5.61 -1.63
C CYS A 587 -25.67 -5.47 -0.12
N GLY A 588 -26.77 -5.54 0.67
CA GLY A 588 -26.79 -5.33 2.10
C GLY A 588 -26.78 -3.86 2.49
N THR A 589 -27.14 -3.58 3.74
CA THR A 589 -27.10 -2.23 4.31
C THR A 589 -25.70 -1.75 4.63
N MET A 590 -24.73 -2.67 4.64
CA MET A 590 -23.32 -2.47 5.02
C MET A 590 -23.11 -2.02 6.47
N THR A 591 -24.17 -1.99 7.27
CA THR A 591 -24.17 -1.66 8.70
C THR A 591 -24.92 -2.71 9.51
N LEU A 592 -24.64 -2.80 10.80
CA LEU A 592 -25.42 -3.61 11.75
C LEU A 592 -26.47 -2.78 12.49
N GLU A 593 -26.50 -1.47 12.33
CA GLU A 593 -27.52 -0.62 12.92
C GLU A 593 -28.90 -0.96 12.34
N GLY A 594 -29.83 -1.31 13.22
CA GLY A 594 -31.18 -1.73 12.82
C GLY A 594 -31.26 -3.18 12.32
N ALA A 595 -30.21 -3.98 12.44
CA ALA A 595 -30.25 -5.39 12.08
C ALA A 595 -31.28 -6.16 12.94
N PRO A 596 -32.02 -7.14 12.36
CA PRO A 596 -32.97 -7.92 13.10
C PRO A 596 -32.27 -8.62 14.28
N HIS A 597 -32.96 -8.75 15.42
CA HIS A 597 -32.49 -9.42 16.65
C HIS A 597 -31.33 -8.72 17.37
N LEU A 598 -30.56 -7.85 16.76
CA LEU A 598 -29.42 -7.20 17.39
C LEU A 598 -29.86 -6.12 18.40
N GLU A 599 -29.52 -6.29 19.67
CA GLU A 599 -29.84 -5.35 20.73
C GLU A 599 -28.92 -4.11 20.67
N GLU A 600 -29.49 -2.92 20.84
CA GLU A 600 -28.73 -1.65 20.79
C GLU A 600 -27.55 -1.58 21.77
N LYS A 601 -27.67 -2.24 22.95
CA LYS A 601 -26.59 -2.30 23.94
C LYS A 601 -25.31 -2.96 23.41
N HIS A 602 -25.39 -3.74 22.32
CA HIS A 602 -24.25 -4.43 21.71
C HIS A 602 -23.69 -3.68 20.51
N TYR A 603 -24.29 -2.58 20.07
CA TYR A 603 -23.81 -1.82 18.92
C TYR A 603 -22.38 -1.32 19.06
N ASN A 604 -21.97 -0.93 20.28
CA ASN A 604 -20.64 -0.42 20.55
C ASN A 604 -19.50 -1.42 20.25
N VAL A 605 -19.80 -2.73 20.24
CA VAL A 605 -18.82 -3.78 19.85
C VAL A 605 -18.46 -3.69 18.36
N PHE A 606 -19.40 -3.21 17.55
CA PHE A 606 -19.29 -3.14 16.10
C PHE A 606 -19.04 -1.71 15.58
N ASP A 607 -18.81 -0.74 16.45
CA ASP A 607 -18.50 0.63 16.05
C ASP A 607 -17.15 0.66 15.31
N CYS A 608 -17.15 1.24 14.12
CA CYS A 608 -16.00 1.37 13.24
C CYS A 608 -15.45 2.81 13.24
N ALA A 609 -14.32 3.02 12.56
CA ALA A 609 -13.72 4.35 12.44
C ALA A 609 -14.60 5.35 11.68
N ASN A 610 -15.45 4.86 10.78
CA ASN A 610 -16.40 5.67 9.99
C ASN A 610 -17.80 5.07 10.06
N PRO A 611 -18.87 5.85 9.77
CA PRO A 611 -20.20 5.31 9.60
C PRO A 611 -20.21 4.22 8.52
N CYS A 612 -20.91 3.13 8.76
CA CYS A 612 -20.96 1.98 7.87
C CYS A 612 -22.12 2.08 6.89
N GLY A 613 -21.84 2.00 5.59
CA GLY A 613 -22.84 2.09 4.53
C GLY A 613 -23.58 3.44 4.49
N LYS A 614 -24.68 3.49 3.75
CA LYS A 614 -25.48 4.73 3.58
C LYS A 614 -26.37 5.06 4.80
N ARG A 615 -26.67 4.08 5.63
CA ARG A 615 -27.65 4.20 6.74
C ARG A 615 -27.02 4.26 8.11
N GLY A 616 -25.79 3.81 8.25
CA GLY A 616 -25.07 3.83 9.52
C GLY A 616 -24.80 5.26 9.97
N LYS A 617 -24.99 5.49 11.26
CA LYS A 617 -24.76 6.80 11.91
C LYS A 617 -23.69 6.71 12.98
N ARG A 618 -23.45 5.51 13.50
CA ARG A 618 -22.50 5.27 14.57
C ARG A 618 -21.09 5.18 14.01
N TYR A 619 -20.15 5.76 14.72
CA TYR A 619 -18.71 5.69 14.46
C TYR A 619 -17.96 5.97 15.77
N LEU A 620 -16.71 5.58 15.81
CA LEU A 620 -15.83 5.84 16.94
C LEU A 620 -15.46 7.33 16.99
N SER A 621 -15.59 7.93 18.16
CA SER A 621 -15.22 9.32 18.37
C SER A 621 -13.71 9.55 18.14
N VAL A 622 -13.34 10.77 17.81
CA VAL A 622 -11.93 11.17 17.69
C VAL A 622 -11.14 10.85 18.97
N THR A 623 -11.79 11.05 20.12
CA THR A 623 -11.20 10.76 21.44
C THR A 623 -10.97 9.27 21.67
N ALA A 624 -11.83 8.39 21.15
CA ALA A 624 -11.67 6.94 21.25
C ALA A 624 -10.33 6.47 20.63
N HIS A 625 -10.03 6.99 19.44
CA HIS A 625 -8.76 6.72 18.76
C HIS A 625 -7.55 7.17 19.59
N ILE A 626 -7.63 8.36 20.18
CA ILE A 626 -6.53 8.96 20.97
C ILE A 626 -6.35 8.23 22.29
N TYR A 627 -7.43 7.88 22.98
CA TYR A 627 -7.35 7.15 24.26
C TYR A 627 -6.76 5.74 24.09
N MET A 628 -7.14 5.00 23.06
CA MET A 628 -6.53 3.69 22.76
C MET A 628 -5.03 3.84 22.46
N MET A 629 -4.66 4.84 21.67
CA MET A 629 -3.27 5.11 21.35
C MET A 629 -2.47 5.50 22.61
N ALA A 630 -3.01 6.36 23.47
CA ALA A 630 -2.36 6.80 24.71
C ALA A 630 -2.19 5.64 25.70
N ALA A 631 -3.18 4.75 25.83
CA ALA A 631 -3.10 3.58 26.69
C ALA A 631 -1.97 2.61 26.26
N ALA A 632 -1.77 2.43 24.94
CA ALA A 632 -0.70 1.60 24.40
C ALA A 632 0.66 2.30 24.42
N GLN A 633 0.72 3.63 24.17
CA GLN A 633 1.98 4.40 24.05
C GLN A 633 2.86 4.31 25.31
N SER A 634 2.25 4.18 26.48
CA SER A 634 2.96 4.04 27.76
C SER A 634 3.86 2.80 27.83
N PHE A 635 3.69 1.84 26.89
CA PHE A 635 4.41 0.58 26.83
C PHE A 635 5.17 0.37 25.52
N ILE A 636 5.13 1.31 24.59
CA ILE A 636 5.88 1.23 23.32
C ILE A 636 7.17 2.04 23.42
N SER A 637 8.30 1.36 23.17
CA SER A 637 9.63 2.00 23.24
C SER A 637 9.87 3.01 22.10
N GLY A 638 9.43 2.69 20.90
CA GLY A 638 9.34 3.64 19.78
C GLY A 638 8.08 4.48 19.85
N ALA A 639 7.28 4.47 18.80
CA ALA A 639 6.01 5.17 18.72
C ALA A 639 4.93 4.30 18.02
N ILE A 640 3.79 4.88 17.76
CA ILE A 640 2.61 4.21 17.23
C ILE A 640 2.17 4.91 15.96
N SER A 641 2.08 4.15 14.87
CA SER A 641 1.39 4.61 13.67
C SER A 641 -0.10 4.41 13.83
N LYS A 642 -0.84 5.50 13.87
CA LYS A 642 -2.29 5.48 13.95
C LYS A 642 -2.89 6.66 13.21
N THR A 643 -3.93 6.39 12.45
CA THR A 643 -4.78 7.43 11.85
C THR A 643 -5.88 7.80 12.84
N ILE A 644 -5.99 9.06 13.17
CA ILE A 644 -7.13 9.58 13.92
C ILE A 644 -8.19 9.99 12.90
N ASN A 645 -9.16 9.11 12.67
CA ASN A 645 -10.24 9.37 11.73
C ASN A 645 -11.22 10.39 12.32
N MET A 646 -11.66 11.31 11.46
CA MET A 646 -12.61 12.36 11.79
C MET A 646 -13.73 12.37 10.75
N PRO A 647 -14.98 12.59 11.15
CA PRO A 647 -16.09 12.68 10.22
C PRO A 647 -15.97 13.93 9.31
N ASN A 648 -16.70 13.93 8.21
CA ASN A 648 -16.67 15.03 7.22
C ASN A 648 -17.09 16.38 7.82
N ASP A 649 -18.04 16.40 8.77
CA ASP A 649 -18.54 17.58 9.47
C ASP A 649 -17.64 18.09 10.60
N ALA A 650 -16.50 17.41 10.87
CA ALA A 650 -15.53 17.87 11.86
C ALA A 650 -14.99 19.26 11.50
N THR A 651 -14.83 20.09 12.52
CA THR A 651 -14.36 21.48 12.40
C THR A 651 -12.85 21.62 12.52
N ILE A 652 -12.32 22.77 12.16
CA ILE A 652 -10.91 23.12 12.37
C ILE A 652 -10.57 23.08 13.87
N GLU A 653 -11.49 23.52 14.72
CA GLU A 653 -11.32 23.48 16.19
C GLU A 653 -11.23 22.04 16.71
N ASP A 654 -11.97 21.09 16.12
CA ASP A 654 -11.89 19.68 16.51
C ASP A 654 -10.53 19.08 16.16
N CYS A 655 -9.92 19.49 15.04
CA CYS A 655 -8.55 19.13 14.70
C CYS A 655 -7.55 19.63 15.76
N GLN A 656 -7.70 20.88 16.18
CA GLN A 656 -6.84 21.48 17.21
C GLN A 656 -6.99 20.78 18.55
N LYS A 657 -8.23 20.48 18.97
CA LYS A 657 -8.53 19.73 20.21
C LYS A 657 -7.95 18.32 20.19
N ALA A 658 -8.00 17.64 19.04
CA ALA A 658 -7.41 16.31 18.90
C ALA A 658 -5.89 16.33 19.12
N TYR A 659 -5.21 17.33 18.59
CA TYR A 659 -3.77 17.50 18.83
C TYR A 659 -3.46 17.86 20.28
N GLU A 660 -4.23 18.77 20.91
CA GLU A 660 -4.05 19.14 22.31
C GLU A 660 -4.29 17.95 23.25
N LEU A 661 -5.33 17.16 23.00
CA LEU A 661 -5.61 15.95 23.77
C LEU A 661 -4.46 14.95 23.67
N SER A 662 -3.93 14.72 22.45
CA SER A 662 -2.80 13.81 22.25
C SER A 662 -1.55 14.26 23.01
N TRP A 663 -1.26 15.55 23.01
CA TRP A 663 -0.18 16.14 23.80
C TRP A 663 -0.39 15.89 25.30
N SER A 664 -1.59 16.20 25.83
CA SER A 664 -1.90 16.09 27.27
C SER A 664 -1.84 14.65 27.79
N LEU A 665 -1.98 13.65 26.91
CA LEU A 665 -1.93 12.22 27.24
C LEU A 665 -0.56 11.57 26.98
N GLY A 666 0.47 12.34 26.64
CA GLY A 666 1.81 11.84 26.41
C GLY A 666 1.99 10.99 25.16
N VAL A 667 1.17 11.21 24.15
CA VAL A 667 1.34 10.58 22.83
C VAL A 667 2.54 11.22 22.11
N LYS A 668 3.32 10.43 21.36
CA LYS A 668 4.54 10.91 20.70
C LYS A 668 4.29 11.57 19.34
N ALA A 669 3.26 11.15 18.62
CA ALA A 669 2.85 11.76 17.36
C ALA A 669 1.35 11.61 17.14
N ASN A 670 0.78 12.48 16.30
CA ASN A 670 -0.61 12.39 15.87
C ASN A 670 -0.73 12.78 14.40
N ALA A 671 -1.47 11.97 13.64
CA ALA A 671 -1.87 12.23 12.25
C ALA A 671 -3.40 12.16 12.16
N LEU A 672 -4.02 13.27 11.75
CA LEU A 672 -5.47 13.35 11.56
C LEU A 672 -5.83 12.99 10.12
N TYR A 673 -7.00 12.40 9.94
CA TYR A 673 -7.60 12.17 8.63
C TYR A 673 -9.10 12.47 8.70
N ARG A 674 -9.50 13.64 8.20
CA ARG A 674 -10.91 13.97 8.05
C ARG A 674 -11.43 13.39 6.75
N ASP A 675 -12.59 12.76 6.78
CA ASP A 675 -13.25 12.24 5.59
C ASP A 675 -13.51 13.39 4.59
N GLY A 676 -13.24 13.16 3.31
CA GLY A 676 -13.32 14.19 2.28
C GLY A 676 -12.18 15.24 2.27
N SER A 677 -11.14 15.11 3.12
CA SER A 677 -10.02 16.06 3.14
C SER A 677 -9.08 15.93 1.93
N LYS A 678 -9.07 14.80 1.24
CA LYS A 678 -8.28 14.56 0.02
C LYS A 678 -9.17 14.25 -1.17
N LEU A 679 -8.76 14.71 -2.35
CA LEU A 679 -9.50 14.46 -3.60
C LEU A 679 -9.48 12.97 -4.00
N SER A 680 -8.45 12.24 -3.61
CA SER A 680 -8.35 10.79 -3.83
C SER A 680 -8.29 10.04 -2.50
N GLN A 681 -9.23 9.13 -2.28
CA GLN A 681 -9.32 8.30 -1.08
C GLN A 681 -9.12 6.83 -1.45
N PRO A 682 -8.11 6.13 -0.86
CA PRO A 682 -7.84 4.71 -1.18
C PRO A 682 -8.83 3.72 -0.56
N LEU A 683 -9.57 4.12 0.48
CA LEU A 683 -10.61 3.34 1.15
C LEU A 683 -11.89 4.16 1.23
N ALA A 684 -13.02 3.56 0.92
CA ALA A 684 -14.34 4.17 1.03
C ALA A 684 -15.31 3.25 1.77
N SER A 685 -16.13 3.81 2.64
CA SER A 685 -17.25 3.13 3.31
C SER A 685 -18.54 3.17 2.50
N ALA A 686 -18.63 4.15 1.56
CA ALA A 686 -19.69 4.24 0.55
C ALA A 686 -19.07 4.77 -0.75
N LEU A 687 -19.54 4.26 -1.88
CA LEU A 687 -18.99 4.62 -3.21
C LEU A 687 -19.90 5.56 -4.00
N VAL A 688 -21.10 5.82 -3.54
CA VAL A 688 -22.09 6.69 -4.20
C VAL A 688 -22.73 7.60 -3.16
N GLU A 689 -22.53 8.90 -3.30
CA GLU A 689 -23.33 9.91 -2.59
C GLU A 689 -24.67 10.11 -3.30
N ASP A 690 -25.71 10.49 -2.57
CA ASP A 690 -27.02 10.74 -3.15
C ASP A 690 -26.96 11.90 -4.16
N ASP A 691 -27.47 11.66 -5.39
CA ASP A 691 -27.45 12.63 -6.47
C ASP A 691 -28.13 13.96 -6.12
N ASP A 692 -29.11 13.95 -5.22
CA ASP A 692 -29.84 15.14 -4.81
C ASP A 692 -29.01 16.06 -3.91
N GLU A 693 -28.18 15.50 -2.98
CA GLU A 693 -27.25 16.27 -2.15
C GLU A 693 -26.09 16.83 -2.99
N ALA A 694 -25.61 16.04 -3.95
CA ALA A 694 -24.61 16.47 -4.91
C ALA A 694 -25.13 17.58 -5.84
N LEU A 695 -26.40 17.53 -6.26
CA LEU A 695 -27.05 18.57 -7.04
C LEU A 695 -27.25 19.85 -6.21
N GLU A 696 -27.64 19.74 -4.96
CA GLU A 696 -27.82 20.89 -4.05
C GLU A 696 -26.47 21.59 -3.79
N ILE A 697 -25.40 20.82 -3.61
CA ILE A 697 -24.03 21.36 -3.49
C ILE A 697 -23.58 22.03 -4.80
N LEU A 698 -23.93 21.46 -5.97
CA LEU A 698 -23.61 22.06 -7.27
C LEU A 698 -24.41 23.34 -7.54
N GLU A 699 -25.59 23.50 -6.94
CA GLU A 699 -26.38 24.70 -7.07
C GLU A 699 -26.01 25.78 -6.06
N SER A 700 -25.80 25.42 -4.79
CA SER A 700 -25.65 26.36 -3.66
C SER A 700 -24.25 26.36 -3.00
N GLY A 701 -23.46 25.30 -3.15
CA GLY A 701 -22.18 25.11 -2.47
C GLY A 701 -21.05 26.07 -2.89
N SER A 702 -20.03 26.12 -2.09
CA SER A 702 -18.79 26.88 -2.38
C SER A 702 -18.04 26.30 -3.59
N SER A 703 -17.16 27.08 -4.20
CA SER A 703 -16.35 26.63 -5.35
C SER A 703 -15.53 25.37 -5.06
N GLN A 704 -15.16 25.13 -3.81
CA GLN A 704 -14.38 23.98 -3.37
C GLN A 704 -15.26 22.72 -3.22
N GLU A 705 -16.46 22.86 -2.67
CA GLU A 705 -17.45 21.79 -2.57
C GLU A 705 -17.95 21.38 -3.96
N LYS A 706 -18.20 22.32 -4.84
CA LYS A 706 -18.55 22.06 -6.25
C LYS A 706 -17.45 21.29 -6.99
N ALA A 707 -16.17 21.63 -6.75
CA ALA A 707 -15.04 20.91 -7.34
C ALA A 707 -14.90 19.48 -6.79
N ALA A 708 -15.17 19.27 -5.50
CA ALA A 708 -15.14 17.95 -4.88
C ALA A 708 -16.24 17.04 -5.44
N VAL A 709 -17.48 17.54 -5.55
CA VAL A 709 -18.62 16.78 -6.13
C VAL A 709 -18.40 16.45 -7.60
N LEU A 710 -17.87 17.39 -8.39
CA LEU A 710 -17.48 17.12 -9.78
C LEU A 710 -16.39 16.09 -9.90
N ALA A 711 -15.37 16.13 -9.03
CA ALA A 711 -14.31 15.15 -8.98
C ALA A 711 -14.85 13.75 -8.62
N GLN A 712 -15.79 13.66 -7.70
CA GLN A 712 -16.40 12.40 -7.24
C GLN A 712 -17.30 11.76 -8.32
N LYS A 713 -18.14 12.54 -9.01
CA LYS A 713 -18.93 12.05 -10.17
C LYS A 713 -18.06 11.50 -11.31
N ILE A 714 -16.84 12.00 -11.41
CA ILE A 714 -15.85 11.53 -12.38
C ILE A 714 -15.25 10.19 -11.95
N VAL A 715 -14.96 10.02 -10.66
CA VAL A 715 -14.49 8.75 -10.08
C VAL A 715 -15.56 7.66 -10.29
N GLU A 716 -16.83 7.96 -10.07
CA GLU A 716 -17.94 7.05 -10.32
C GLU A 716 -17.98 6.56 -11.78
N LYS A 717 -17.73 7.44 -12.74
CA LYS A 717 -17.66 7.09 -14.17
C LYS A 717 -16.50 6.16 -14.49
N VAL A 718 -15.35 6.39 -13.87
CA VAL A 718 -14.16 5.55 -14.02
C VAL A 718 -14.40 4.18 -13.38
N ILE A 719 -15.05 4.12 -12.21
CA ILE A 719 -15.42 2.87 -11.55
C ILE A 719 -16.31 2.01 -12.46
N ILE A 720 -17.36 2.58 -13.05
CA ILE A 720 -18.25 1.87 -13.97
C ILE A 720 -17.46 1.32 -15.17
N LYS A 721 -16.56 2.09 -15.74
CA LYS A 721 -15.71 1.67 -16.85
C LYS A 721 -14.71 0.57 -16.48
N GLU A 722 -14.19 0.58 -15.24
CA GLU A 722 -13.23 -0.41 -14.75
C GLU A 722 -13.89 -1.74 -14.34
N ILE A 723 -15.05 -1.71 -13.71
CA ILE A 723 -15.81 -2.94 -13.35
C ILE A 723 -16.12 -3.79 -14.57
N VAL A 724 -16.32 -3.17 -15.73
CA VAL A 724 -16.68 -3.87 -16.97
C VAL A 724 -15.50 -4.56 -17.64
N LYS A 725 -14.26 -4.18 -17.37
CA LYS A 725 -13.06 -4.84 -17.92
C LYS A 725 -12.73 -6.21 -17.28
N SER A 726 -13.54 -6.72 -16.39
CA SER A 726 -13.28 -7.98 -15.67
C SER A 726 -13.54 -9.26 -16.48
N HIS A 727 -13.86 -9.18 -17.76
CA HIS A 727 -13.99 -10.35 -18.63
C HIS A 727 -12.70 -10.61 -19.40
N ARG A 728 -12.17 -11.84 -19.23
CA ARG A 728 -11.00 -12.29 -19.95
C ARG A 728 -11.24 -12.26 -21.47
N GLU A 729 -10.55 -11.38 -22.16
CA GLU A 729 -10.49 -11.38 -23.60
C GLU A 729 -9.52 -12.46 -24.07
N LYS A 730 -10.04 -13.54 -24.62
CA LYS A 730 -9.21 -14.66 -25.09
C LYS A 730 -8.48 -14.25 -26.36
N MET A 731 -7.18 -14.56 -26.41
CA MET A 731 -6.36 -14.35 -27.59
C MET A 731 -6.91 -15.10 -28.82
N PRO A 732 -6.88 -14.50 -30.02
CA PRO A 732 -7.20 -15.21 -31.26
C PRO A 732 -6.22 -16.36 -31.49
N GLU A 733 -6.67 -17.46 -32.13
CA GLU A 733 -5.81 -18.62 -32.40
C GLU A 733 -4.59 -18.27 -33.26
N ARG A 734 -4.75 -17.37 -34.25
CA ARG A 734 -3.65 -16.84 -35.05
C ARG A 734 -3.44 -15.38 -34.72
N ARG A 735 -2.26 -15.00 -34.23
CA ARG A 735 -1.90 -13.68 -33.74
C ARG A 735 -0.54 -13.23 -34.23
N LYS A 736 -0.31 -11.92 -34.27
CA LYS A 736 0.97 -11.32 -34.52
C LYS A 736 1.75 -11.16 -33.22
N GLY A 737 3.01 -10.83 -33.31
CA GLY A 737 3.93 -10.51 -32.24
C GLY A 737 5.35 -10.64 -32.72
N TYR A 738 6.32 -10.24 -31.91
CA TYR A 738 7.74 -10.39 -32.27
C TYR A 738 8.47 -11.34 -31.32
N THR A 739 9.65 -11.75 -31.72
CA THR A 739 10.58 -12.51 -30.90
C THR A 739 11.87 -11.77 -30.76
N GLN A 740 12.21 -11.34 -29.53
CA GLN A 740 13.47 -10.70 -29.19
C GLN A 740 14.38 -11.70 -28.49
N LYS A 741 15.57 -11.92 -29.05
CA LYS A 741 16.64 -12.69 -28.43
C LYS A 741 17.64 -11.74 -27.80
N ALA A 742 17.96 -11.96 -26.52
CA ALA A 742 19.00 -11.20 -25.83
C ALA A 742 19.87 -12.10 -24.94
N VAL A 743 21.00 -11.57 -24.50
CA VAL A 743 21.86 -12.20 -23.50
C VAL A 743 22.03 -11.20 -22.35
N VAL A 744 21.49 -11.51 -21.16
CA VAL A 744 21.54 -10.68 -19.98
C VAL A 744 22.51 -11.32 -18.98
N GLY A 745 23.60 -10.64 -18.63
CA GLY A 745 24.61 -11.17 -17.72
C GLY A 745 25.20 -12.54 -18.12
N GLY A 746 25.28 -12.83 -19.44
CA GLY A 746 25.73 -14.10 -19.97
C GLY A 746 24.65 -15.18 -20.18
N HIS A 747 23.40 -14.91 -19.79
CA HIS A 747 22.27 -15.84 -19.88
C HIS A 747 21.34 -15.48 -21.04
N LYS A 748 21.10 -16.45 -21.93
CA LYS A 748 20.24 -16.25 -23.11
C LYS A 748 18.77 -16.26 -22.71
N VAL A 749 18.05 -15.22 -23.11
CA VAL A 749 16.60 -15.09 -22.94
C VAL A 749 15.94 -14.80 -24.29
N TYR A 750 14.82 -15.43 -24.55
CA TYR A 750 13.94 -15.17 -25.67
C TYR A 750 12.61 -14.67 -25.13
N LEU A 751 12.26 -13.45 -25.49
CA LEU A 751 10.95 -12.86 -25.24
C LEU A 751 10.14 -12.99 -26.52
N ARG A 752 8.94 -13.56 -26.42
CA ARG A 752 7.95 -13.56 -27.52
C ARG A 752 6.70 -12.87 -27.06
N THR A 753 6.08 -12.12 -27.93
CA THR A 753 4.84 -11.40 -27.67
C THR A 753 3.71 -11.95 -28.52
N GLY A 754 2.47 -11.75 -28.09
CA GLY A 754 1.27 -12.00 -28.85
C GLY A 754 0.31 -10.83 -28.70
N GLU A 755 -0.21 -10.33 -29.82
CA GLU A 755 -0.99 -9.11 -29.93
C GLU A 755 -2.43 -9.41 -30.35
N TYR A 756 -3.34 -8.55 -29.88
CA TYR A 756 -4.70 -8.45 -30.41
C TYR A 756 -4.72 -7.77 -31.78
N GLN A 757 -5.89 -7.70 -32.41
CA GLN A 757 -6.05 -7.10 -33.74
C GLN A 757 -5.77 -5.59 -33.78
N ASP A 758 -5.95 -4.93 -32.65
CA ASP A 758 -5.67 -3.50 -32.45
C ASP A 758 -4.19 -3.19 -32.17
N GLY A 759 -3.35 -4.22 -32.07
CA GLY A 759 -1.92 -4.09 -31.77
C GLY A 759 -1.59 -4.09 -30.27
N SER A 760 -2.58 -4.19 -29.39
CA SER A 760 -2.34 -4.26 -27.95
C SER A 760 -1.76 -5.62 -27.53
N LEU A 761 -0.86 -5.60 -26.54
CA LEU A 761 -0.20 -6.81 -26.04
C LEU A 761 -1.17 -7.64 -25.20
N GLY A 762 -1.39 -8.91 -25.58
CA GLY A 762 -2.27 -9.83 -24.85
C GLY A 762 -1.56 -11.01 -24.20
N GLU A 763 -0.33 -11.34 -24.61
CA GLU A 763 0.45 -12.40 -24.00
C GLU A 763 1.95 -12.27 -24.22
N ILE A 764 2.72 -12.85 -23.31
CA ILE A 764 4.18 -12.97 -23.42
C ILE A 764 4.62 -14.40 -23.15
N PHE A 765 5.75 -14.78 -23.75
CA PHE A 765 6.46 -16.04 -23.49
C PHE A 765 7.92 -15.71 -23.17
N ILE A 766 8.47 -16.35 -22.16
CA ILE A 766 9.87 -16.18 -21.75
C ILE A 766 10.55 -17.54 -21.81
N ASP A 767 11.46 -17.70 -22.77
CA ASP A 767 12.22 -18.95 -22.92
C ASP A 767 13.70 -18.73 -22.60
N MET A 768 14.28 -19.61 -21.80
CA MET A 768 15.66 -19.50 -21.35
C MET A 768 16.43 -20.78 -21.62
N HIS A 769 17.65 -20.62 -22.16
CA HIS A 769 18.54 -21.75 -22.42
C HIS A 769 19.65 -21.84 -21.39
N LYS A 770 20.03 -23.07 -21.04
CA LYS A 770 21.11 -23.46 -20.09
C LYS A 770 20.80 -23.19 -18.61
N GLU A 771 19.58 -22.83 -18.27
CA GLU A 771 19.15 -22.68 -16.88
C GLU A 771 18.58 -24.00 -16.31
N GLY A 772 18.59 -24.15 -15.01
CA GLY A 772 17.99 -25.28 -14.33
C GLY A 772 16.49 -25.41 -14.62
N ALA A 773 15.95 -26.62 -14.64
CA ALA A 773 14.53 -26.85 -14.98
C ALA A 773 13.57 -26.05 -14.09
N GLY A 774 13.89 -25.90 -12.79
CA GLY A 774 13.06 -25.14 -11.85
C GLY A 774 12.95 -23.65 -12.20
N PHE A 775 14.07 -23.00 -12.53
CA PHE A 775 14.08 -21.58 -12.89
C PHE A 775 13.33 -21.32 -14.20
N ARG A 776 13.51 -22.17 -15.21
CA ARG A 776 12.75 -22.08 -16.47
C ARG A 776 11.25 -22.26 -16.24
N ALA A 777 10.85 -23.24 -15.44
CA ALA A 777 9.44 -23.45 -15.10
C ALA A 777 8.83 -22.24 -14.37
N MET A 778 9.57 -21.62 -13.47
CA MET A 778 9.14 -20.41 -12.77
C MET A 778 8.96 -19.23 -13.72
N MET A 779 9.90 -18.99 -14.66
CA MET A 779 9.79 -17.93 -15.66
C MET A 779 8.63 -18.17 -16.62
N ASN A 780 8.36 -19.43 -17.01
CA ASN A 780 7.20 -19.78 -17.81
C ASN A 780 5.88 -19.49 -17.06
N ASN A 781 5.78 -19.90 -15.78
CA ASN A 781 4.60 -19.63 -14.97
C ASN A 781 4.39 -18.12 -14.75
N PHE A 782 5.47 -17.39 -14.60
CA PHE A 782 5.44 -15.93 -14.52
C PHE A 782 4.90 -15.32 -15.82
N ALA A 783 5.38 -15.75 -16.98
CA ALA A 783 4.87 -15.32 -18.28
C ALA A 783 3.37 -15.63 -18.45
N ILE A 784 2.91 -16.78 -17.97
CA ILE A 784 1.49 -17.13 -17.96
C ILE A 784 0.70 -16.16 -17.06
N ALA A 785 1.19 -15.85 -15.88
CA ALA A 785 0.50 -14.94 -14.96
C ALA A 785 0.36 -13.54 -15.56
N VAL A 786 1.42 -13.00 -16.18
CA VAL A 786 1.38 -11.71 -16.89
C VAL A 786 0.39 -11.77 -18.06
N SER A 787 0.47 -12.81 -18.89
CA SER A 787 -0.46 -12.99 -20.02
C SER A 787 -1.92 -13.05 -19.59
N VAL A 788 -2.21 -13.76 -18.52
CA VAL A 788 -3.57 -13.81 -17.94
C VAL A 788 -3.99 -12.42 -17.47
N GLY A 789 -3.13 -11.69 -16.77
CA GLY A 789 -3.41 -10.34 -16.34
C GLY A 789 -3.72 -9.39 -17.50
N LEU A 790 -2.90 -9.39 -18.57
CA LEU A 790 -3.14 -8.61 -19.78
C LEU A 790 -4.50 -8.95 -20.42
N GLN A 791 -4.85 -10.24 -20.49
CA GLN A 791 -6.13 -10.71 -21.04
C GLN A 791 -7.35 -10.34 -20.17
N TYR A 792 -7.16 -10.04 -18.90
CA TYR A 792 -8.16 -9.45 -18.02
C TYR A 792 -8.16 -7.92 -18.05
N GLY A 793 -7.33 -7.32 -18.90
CA GLY A 793 -7.27 -5.88 -19.09
C GLY A 793 -6.39 -5.13 -18.09
N VAL A 794 -5.50 -5.83 -17.37
CA VAL A 794 -4.44 -5.16 -16.58
C VAL A 794 -3.54 -4.40 -17.54
N PRO A 795 -3.36 -3.09 -17.39
CA PRO A 795 -2.50 -2.29 -18.27
C PRO A 795 -1.05 -2.80 -18.25
N LEU A 796 -0.36 -2.73 -19.41
CA LEU A 796 1.05 -3.13 -19.47
C LEU A 796 1.93 -2.25 -18.59
N GLU A 797 1.58 -0.99 -18.40
CA GLU A 797 2.23 -0.02 -17.54
C GLU A 797 2.40 -0.53 -16.12
N GLU A 798 1.38 -1.20 -15.58
CA GLU A 798 1.43 -1.77 -14.23
C GLU A 798 2.52 -2.85 -14.09
N PHE A 799 2.67 -3.68 -15.12
CA PHE A 799 3.73 -4.67 -15.16
C PHE A 799 5.10 -4.04 -15.37
N VAL A 800 5.19 -3.00 -16.21
CA VAL A 800 6.42 -2.25 -16.44
C VAL A 800 6.87 -1.57 -15.15
N ASP A 801 5.99 -0.86 -14.48
CA ASP A 801 6.28 -0.20 -13.21
C ASP A 801 6.60 -1.19 -12.08
N ALA A 802 5.97 -2.36 -12.11
CA ALA A 802 6.20 -3.40 -11.13
C ALA A 802 7.57 -4.08 -11.28
N PHE A 803 8.04 -4.33 -12.50
CA PHE A 803 9.15 -5.24 -12.75
C PHE A 803 10.42 -4.57 -13.29
N THR A 804 10.37 -3.32 -13.76
CA THR A 804 11.58 -2.55 -14.06
C THR A 804 12.37 -2.27 -12.79
N PHE A 805 13.69 -2.22 -12.89
CA PHE A 805 14.63 -2.02 -11.78
C PHE A 805 14.62 -3.13 -10.70
N THR A 806 13.92 -4.24 -10.89
CA THR A 806 14.05 -5.41 -10.03
C THR A 806 15.47 -5.94 -10.10
N LYS A 807 16.04 -6.31 -8.96
CA LYS A 807 17.45 -6.68 -8.86
C LYS A 807 17.64 -8.11 -8.34
N PHE A 808 18.09 -9.01 -9.24
CA PHE A 808 18.51 -10.38 -8.92
C PHE A 808 19.36 -10.92 -10.06
N GLU A 809 20.13 -11.96 -9.81
CA GLU A 809 20.95 -12.61 -10.83
C GLU A 809 20.09 -13.60 -11.68
N PRO A 810 20.33 -13.67 -13.00
CA PRO A 810 21.41 -13.01 -13.74
C PRO A 810 21.10 -11.54 -14.06
N ALA A 811 22.12 -10.69 -13.92
CA ALA A 811 22.09 -9.25 -14.12
C ALA A 811 23.36 -8.79 -14.86
N GLY A 812 23.34 -7.62 -15.46
CA GLY A 812 24.51 -7.00 -16.09
C GLY A 812 24.31 -6.60 -17.55
N MET A 813 25.38 -6.67 -18.35
CA MET A 813 25.35 -6.25 -19.76
C MET A 813 24.35 -7.06 -20.58
N VAL A 814 23.59 -6.35 -21.41
CA VAL A 814 22.65 -6.90 -22.36
C VAL A 814 23.26 -6.86 -23.77
N GLN A 815 23.31 -8.02 -24.42
CA GLN A 815 23.73 -8.17 -25.81
C GLN A 815 22.55 -8.62 -26.67
N GLY A 816 22.51 -8.21 -27.94
CA GLY A 816 21.43 -8.57 -28.86
C GLY A 816 20.18 -7.69 -28.73
N ASN A 817 20.31 -6.51 -28.09
CA ASN A 817 19.27 -5.49 -28.01
C ASN A 817 19.86 -4.12 -28.34
N ASP A 818 19.19 -3.36 -29.24
CA ASP A 818 19.71 -2.10 -29.74
C ASP A 818 19.48 -0.94 -28.76
N SER A 819 18.44 -1.01 -27.95
CA SER A 819 18.02 0.07 -27.06
C SER A 819 18.46 -0.14 -25.61
N ILE A 820 18.53 -1.40 -25.15
CA ILE A 820 18.81 -1.74 -23.76
C ILE A 820 20.19 -2.37 -23.65
N LYS A 821 21.13 -1.72 -22.98
CA LYS A 821 22.54 -2.15 -22.89
C LYS A 821 22.92 -2.76 -21.54
N ASN A 822 22.11 -2.53 -20.51
CA ASN A 822 22.32 -3.10 -19.17
C ASN A 822 20.99 -3.36 -18.47
N ALA A 823 20.92 -4.39 -17.64
CA ALA A 823 19.73 -4.70 -16.86
C ALA A 823 20.10 -5.21 -15.46
N THR A 824 19.30 -4.86 -14.48
CA THR A 824 19.51 -5.28 -13.08
C THR A 824 18.95 -6.66 -12.78
N SER A 825 18.19 -7.23 -13.70
CA SER A 825 17.69 -8.60 -13.73
C SER A 825 17.15 -8.95 -15.11
N ILE A 826 16.81 -10.21 -15.32
CA ILE A 826 16.08 -10.62 -16.53
C ILE A 826 14.72 -9.96 -16.62
N LEU A 827 13.99 -9.80 -15.51
CA LEU A 827 12.69 -9.11 -15.50
C LEU A 827 12.84 -7.64 -15.83
N ASP A 828 13.83 -6.95 -15.27
CA ASP A 828 14.14 -5.56 -15.61
C ASP A 828 14.40 -5.42 -17.12
N TYR A 829 15.14 -6.38 -17.74
CA TYR A 829 15.35 -6.39 -19.19
C TYR A 829 14.03 -6.55 -19.94
N ILE A 830 13.23 -7.56 -19.62
CA ILE A 830 11.98 -7.90 -20.33
C ILE A 830 10.99 -6.73 -20.28
N PHE A 831 10.78 -6.13 -19.12
CA PHE A 831 9.79 -5.06 -18.98
C PHE A 831 10.29 -3.72 -19.50
N ARG A 832 11.60 -3.47 -19.57
CA ARG A 832 12.16 -2.34 -20.35
C ARG A 832 11.92 -2.53 -21.84
N GLU A 833 12.13 -3.73 -22.35
CA GLU A 833 11.90 -4.06 -23.75
C GLU A 833 10.43 -3.87 -24.13
N LEU A 834 9.51 -4.40 -23.31
CA LEU A 834 8.07 -4.23 -23.52
C LEU A 834 7.64 -2.77 -23.40
N ALA A 835 8.22 -2.01 -22.48
CA ALA A 835 7.92 -0.59 -22.32
C ALA A 835 8.38 0.25 -23.54
N VAL A 836 9.56 -0.03 -24.06
CA VAL A 836 10.08 0.66 -25.26
C VAL A 836 9.25 0.30 -26.48
N SER A 837 8.87 -0.99 -26.62
CA SER A 837 8.21 -1.50 -27.84
C SER A 837 6.71 -1.23 -27.89
N TYR A 838 6.00 -1.22 -26.74
CA TYR A 838 4.53 -1.09 -26.70
C TYR A 838 4.02 0.20 -26.06
N LEU A 839 4.84 0.88 -25.25
CA LEU A 839 4.44 2.09 -24.52
C LEU A 839 5.22 3.35 -24.92
N ASP A 840 6.11 3.25 -25.93
CA ASP A 840 7.01 4.32 -26.37
C ASP A 840 7.83 4.97 -25.22
N ARG A 841 8.08 4.19 -24.15
CA ARG A 841 8.82 4.61 -22.96
C ARG A 841 10.33 4.63 -23.23
N THR A 842 10.75 5.52 -24.14
CA THR A 842 12.17 5.70 -24.50
C THR A 842 13.05 6.19 -23.35
N ASP A 843 12.45 6.66 -22.26
CA ASP A 843 13.14 7.01 -21.01
C ASP A 843 13.73 5.78 -20.30
N LEU A 844 13.21 4.58 -20.58
CA LEU A 844 13.72 3.31 -20.05
C LEU A 844 14.78 2.67 -20.95
N ALA A 845 15.03 3.22 -22.12
CA ALA A 845 16.10 2.81 -23.03
C ALA A 845 17.42 3.50 -22.68
N HIS A 846 18.54 2.81 -22.90
CA HIS A 846 19.88 3.38 -22.74
C HIS A 846 20.36 4.11 -23.99
N VAL A 847 19.87 3.67 -25.16
CA VAL A 847 20.13 4.28 -26.46
C VAL A 847 18.79 4.50 -27.12
N LYS A 848 18.52 5.74 -27.58
CA LYS A 848 17.30 6.02 -28.31
C LYS A 848 17.38 5.37 -29.69
N PRO A 849 16.39 4.56 -30.09
CA PRO A 849 16.35 4.01 -31.43
C PRO A 849 16.17 5.17 -32.43
N GLU A 850 17.13 5.37 -33.36
CA GLU A 850 16.98 6.33 -34.43
C GLU A 850 16.15 5.67 -35.55
N GLY A 851 14.87 6.05 -35.66
CA GLY A 851 14.01 5.71 -36.79
C GLY A 851 13.54 4.25 -36.89
N ALA A 852 13.68 3.46 -35.84
CA ALA A 852 13.14 2.10 -35.79
C ALA A 852 11.63 2.14 -35.49
N SER A 853 10.84 1.58 -36.41
CA SER A 853 9.45 1.24 -36.18
C SER A 853 9.38 -0.12 -35.50
N PHE A 854 8.32 -0.35 -34.72
CA PHE A 854 7.99 -1.61 -34.06
C PHE A 854 8.02 -2.84 -35.04
N ASP A 855 7.74 -2.63 -36.31
CA ASP A 855 7.75 -3.65 -37.39
C ASP A 855 9.14 -3.86 -38.04
N ASP A 856 10.18 -3.17 -37.57
CA ASP A 856 11.51 -3.30 -38.16
C ASP A 856 12.20 -4.60 -37.67
N LEU A 857 12.58 -5.43 -38.62
CA LEU A 857 13.38 -6.63 -38.36
C LEU A 857 14.81 -6.22 -38.04
N GLY A 858 15.34 -6.72 -36.91
CA GLY A 858 16.74 -6.55 -36.53
C GLY A 858 17.67 -7.07 -37.65
N ARG A 859 18.76 -6.36 -37.91
CA ARG A 859 19.81 -6.83 -38.84
C ARG A 859 20.51 -8.02 -38.16
N GLY A 860 20.44 -9.20 -38.78
CA GLY A 860 21.11 -10.41 -38.30
C GLY A 860 22.61 -10.17 -38.13
N GLU A 861 23.20 -10.55 -36.99
CA GLU A 861 24.65 -10.53 -36.79
C GLU A 861 25.26 -11.73 -37.52
N GLU A 862 26.35 -11.50 -38.29
CA GLU A 862 27.25 -12.56 -38.75
C GLU A 862 27.96 -13.16 -37.53
N GLU A 863 27.89 -14.48 -37.35
CA GLU A 863 28.59 -15.17 -36.28
C GLU A 863 30.10 -14.93 -36.39
N GLY A 864 30.67 -14.12 -35.51
CA GLY A 864 32.11 -13.95 -35.40
C GLY A 864 32.65 -12.52 -35.43
N VAL A 865 31.83 -11.48 -35.62
CA VAL A 865 32.33 -10.10 -35.58
C VAL A 865 31.76 -9.36 -34.36
N SER A 866 32.55 -9.27 -33.31
CA SER A 866 32.27 -8.38 -32.18
C SER A 866 32.68 -6.96 -32.58
N ASN A 867 31.74 -6.10 -32.92
CA ASN A 867 32.00 -4.66 -32.97
C ASN A 867 32.06 -4.10 -31.52
N ILE A 868 33.15 -4.40 -30.86
CA ILE A 868 33.57 -3.65 -29.68
C ILE A 868 34.29 -2.40 -30.21
N GLN A 869 33.61 -1.28 -30.32
CA GLN A 869 34.30 -0.01 -30.24
C GLN A 869 34.93 0.07 -28.86
N GLU A 870 36.27 0.01 -28.85
CA GLU A 870 37.08 0.21 -27.64
C GLU A 870 36.71 1.54 -26.97
N MET A 871 35.87 1.47 -25.96
CA MET A 871 35.76 2.53 -24.96
C MET A 871 37.10 2.55 -24.22
N SER A 872 37.79 3.68 -24.24
CA SER A 872 39.06 3.89 -23.58
C SER A 872 39.05 3.34 -22.15
N GLU A 873 40.05 2.59 -21.77
CA GLU A 873 40.23 1.90 -20.48
C GLU A 873 40.03 2.80 -19.24
N GLY A 874 40.17 4.12 -19.38
CA GLY A 874 39.92 5.11 -18.33
C GLY A 874 38.42 5.32 -17.95
N SER A 875 37.48 5.04 -18.85
CA SER A 875 36.06 5.19 -18.60
C SER A 875 35.44 3.97 -17.90
N ALA A 876 35.88 2.76 -18.30
CA ALA A 876 35.44 1.51 -17.71
C ALA A 876 35.88 1.35 -16.26
N SER A 877 37.11 1.77 -15.95
CA SER A 877 37.65 1.74 -14.57
C SER A 877 36.91 2.70 -13.64
N ARG A 878 36.55 3.91 -14.11
CA ARG A 878 35.75 4.87 -13.33
C ARG A 878 34.32 4.39 -13.09
N SER A 879 33.70 3.80 -14.08
CA SER A 879 32.35 3.23 -13.96
C SER A 879 32.33 2.03 -13.02
N LEU A 880 33.38 1.19 -13.03
CA LEU A 880 33.50 0.06 -12.12
C LEU A 880 33.77 0.52 -10.67
N GLU A 881 34.53 1.60 -10.47
CA GLU A 881 34.75 2.20 -9.17
C GLU A 881 33.48 2.85 -8.59
N VAL A 882 32.71 3.55 -9.42
CA VAL A 882 31.43 4.13 -9.04
C VAL A 882 30.41 3.03 -8.74
N LEU A 883 30.33 1.97 -9.54
CA LEU A 883 29.47 0.80 -9.27
C LEU A 883 29.86 0.06 -7.99
N LYS A 884 31.15 -0.07 -7.69
CA LYS A 884 31.64 -0.64 -6.41
C LYS A 884 31.31 0.25 -5.21
N GLN A 885 31.21 1.54 -5.40
CA GLN A 885 30.80 2.49 -4.35
C GLN A 885 29.28 2.55 -4.12
N ILE A 886 28.48 2.27 -5.16
CA ILE A 886 27.00 2.37 -5.13
C ILE A 886 26.35 1.02 -4.79
N SER A 887 27.00 -0.12 -5.06
CA SER A 887 26.39 -1.43 -4.78
C SER A 887 26.39 -1.72 -3.29
N SER A 888 25.23 -1.77 -2.69
CA SER A 888 25.01 -2.11 -1.27
C SER A 888 25.32 -3.58 -0.93
N THR A 889 25.35 -4.46 -1.93
CA THR A 889 25.60 -5.89 -1.75
C THR A 889 27.04 -6.17 -1.30
N GLY A 890 27.18 -6.60 -0.06
CA GLY A 890 28.50 -6.96 0.51
C GLY A 890 29.35 -5.77 0.97
N TYR A 891 28.86 -4.54 0.88
CA TYR A 891 29.57 -3.34 1.30
C TYR A 891 29.98 -3.42 2.77
N LEU A 892 29.09 -3.88 3.64
CA LEU A 892 29.37 -4.04 5.07
C LEU A 892 30.29 -5.21 5.38
N ARG A 893 30.16 -6.35 4.72
CA ARG A 893 31.02 -7.51 4.94
C ARG A 893 32.48 -7.27 4.55
N LYS A 894 32.73 -6.38 3.59
CA LYS A 894 34.12 -6.08 3.13
C LYS A 894 34.77 -4.87 3.81
N ARG A 895 33.97 -4.00 4.46
CA ARG A 895 34.46 -2.74 5.03
C ARG A 895 34.20 -2.54 6.52
N LEU A 896 33.45 -3.44 7.17
CA LEU A 896 33.43 -3.46 8.63
C LEU A 896 34.84 -3.77 9.14
N PRO A 897 35.35 -3.08 10.18
CA PRO A 897 36.56 -3.48 10.87
C PRO A 897 36.45 -4.96 11.25
N GLN A 898 37.58 -5.70 11.20
CA GLN A 898 37.59 -7.14 11.57
C GLN A 898 36.98 -7.38 12.95
N GLU A 899 37.11 -6.43 13.86
CA GLU A 899 36.54 -6.43 15.20
C GLU A 899 34.99 -6.40 15.19
N LEU A 900 34.36 -5.83 14.15
CA LEU A 900 32.91 -5.81 13.97
C LEU A 900 32.34 -7.09 13.32
N VAL A 901 33.19 -7.88 12.69
CA VAL A 901 32.84 -9.18 12.09
C VAL A 901 32.92 -10.31 13.12
N VAL A 902 33.73 -10.13 14.18
CA VAL A 902 33.96 -11.12 15.25
C VAL A 902 33.17 -10.73 16.51
N LEU A 903 31.87 -10.57 16.37
CA LEU A 903 30.96 -10.56 17.52
C LEU A 903 30.45 -11.95 17.84
N GLN A 904 31.28 -12.88 17.76
CA GLN A 904 30.99 -14.20 18.29
C GLN A 904 31.91 -14.38 19.47
N GLY A 905 31.29 -14.73 20.58
CA GLY A 905 31.93 -14.95 21.85
C GLY A 905 33.31 -15.60 21.72
N GLY A 906 34.25 -14.97 22.39
CA GLY A 906 35.69 -15.18 22.27
C GLY A 906 36.10 -16.61 22.15
N GLN A 907 36.55 -16.94 20.98
CA GLN A 907 37.71 -17.80 20.74
C GLN A 907 38.10 -17.63 19.28
N SER A 908 39.29 -17.09 19.09
CA SER A 908 39.96 -17.01 17.79
C SER A 908 40.19 -18.41 17.24
N PHE A 909 39.45 -18.79 16.20
CA PHE A 909 39.86 -19.89 15.34
C PHE A 909 40.95 -19.40 14.39
N GLY A 910 42.17 -19.73 14.75
CA GLY A 910 43.31 -19.64 13.85
C GLY A 910 43.14 -20.57 12.67
N GLY A 911 43.53 -20.03 11.51
CA GLY A 911 43.39 -20.51 10.17
C GLY A 911 43.25 -22.02 9.98
N MET A 912 42.15 -22.39 9.37
CA MET A 912 42.02 -23.61 8.61
C MET A 912 41.37 -23.30 7.27
N ALA A 913 42.06 -23.63 6.21
CA ALA A 913 41.60 -23.51 4.84
C ALA A 913 40.28 -24.26 4.64
N MET A 914 39.31 -23.61 4.12
CA MET A 914 38.02 -24.21 3.71
C MET A 914 38.29 -25.19 2.57
N ALA A 915 38.17 -26.47 2.86
CA ALA A 915 37.93 -27.50 1.86
C ALA A 915 36.41 -27.55 1.59
N SER A 916 36.03 -27.53 0.32
CA SER A 916 34.66 -27.63 -0.18
C SER A 916 33.99 -28.91 0.34
N GLY A 917 32.95 -28.75 1.19
CA GLY A 917 32.10 -29.82 1.66
C GLY A 917 30.67 -29.33 1.92
N ASP A 918 29.73 -30.15 1.55
CA ASP A 918 28.29 -30.01 1.52
C ASP A 918 27.67 -29.44 2.82
N PRO A 919 26.66 -28.51 2.76
CA PRO A 919 26.06 -27.85 3.93
C PRO A 919 25.33 -28.76 4.90
N VAL A 920 24.99 -29.97 4.51
CA VAL A 920 24.18 -30.89 5.36
C VAL A 920 25.01 -31.51 6.51
N THR A 921 26.34 -31.53 6.43
CA THR A 921 27.20 -32.14 7.44
C THR A 921 27.48 -31.19 8.63
N ALA A 922 27.22 -29.92 8.51
CA ALA A 922 27.48 -28.94 9.57
C ALA A 922 26.40 -28.88 10.68
N LEU A 923 25.19 -29.43 10.41
CA LEU A 923 24.11 -29.42 11.40
C LEU A 923 24.16 -30.57 12.44
N ASN A 924 24.95 -31.60 12.19
CA ASN A 924 25.05 -32.79 13.09
C ASN A 924 26.11 -32.69 14.19
N THR A 925 26.85 -31.57 14.28
CA THR A 925 27.93 -31.40 15.26
C THR A 925 27.60 -30.51 16.45
N LEU A 926 26.35 -30.14 16.64
CA LEU A 926 25.92 -29.25 17.74
C LEU A 926 24.93 -29.94 18.72
N VAL A 927 25.19 -31.19 19.10
CA VAL A 927 24.51 -31.79 20.26
C VAL A 927 25.58 -32.07 21.35
N PRO A 928 25.47 -31.49 22.54
CA PRO A 928 26.37 -31.78 23.62
C PRO A 928 26.08 -33.19 24.17
N GLU A 929 27.09 -34.00 24.27
CA GLU A 929 27.08 -35.27 25.01
C GLU A 929 26.85 -34.99 26.50
N THR A 930 25.72 -35.45 27.03
CA THR A 930 25.58 -35.71 28.45
C THR A 930 25.73 -37.19 28.73
N SER A 931 26.64 -37.46 29.59
CA SER A 931 27.13 -38.74 30.07
C SER A 931 26.06 -39.61 30.75
N GLY A 932 26.09 -40.89 30.43
CA GLY A 932 26.01 -41.96 31.42
C GLY A 932 24.64 -42.64 31.60
N GLY A 933 24.51 -43.88 31.13
CA GLY A 933 23.49 -44.80 31.54
C GLY A 933 23.31 -45.97 30.60
N SER A 934 24.15 -46.98 30.81
CA SER A 934 24.05 -48.29 30.11
C SER A 934 22.77 -49.02 30.39
N VAL A 935 22.04 -49.52 29.39
CA VAL A 935 21.25 -50.74 29.46
C VAL A 935 21.37 -51.51 28.16
N SER A 936 21.57 -52.80 28.31
CA SER A 936 21.96 -53.79 27.40
C SER A 936 21.00 -54.07 26.26
N ALA A 937 21.56 -54.39 25.10
CA ALA A 937 20.94 -55.05 23.98
C ALA A 937 20.49 -56.44 24.31
N VAL A 938 19.30 -56.86 23.91
CA VAL A 938 18.91 -58.23 23.68
C VAL A 938 18.46 -58.33 22.23
N ALA A 939 19.26 -59.06 21.48
CA ALA A 939 18.91 -59.54 20.15
C ALA A 939 18.03 -60.77 20.27
N MET A 940 16.89 -60.84 19.52
CA MET A 940 16.37 -62.08 19.05
C MET A 940 15.84 -61.90 17.62
N GLY A 941 16.50 -62.55 16.71
CA GLY A 941 15.96 -62.80 15.39
C GLY A 941 14.96 -63.95 15.41
N GLU A 942 14.03 -63.93 14.50
CA GLU A 942 13.55 -65.10 13.80
C GLU A 942 12.80 -64.67 12.53
N SER A 943 13.22 -65.31 11.46
CA SER A 943 12.66 -65.28 10.14
C SER A 943 11.32 -66.00 10.08
N LEU A 944 10.30 -65.40 9.50
CA LEU A 944 9.21 -66.13 8.87
C LEU A 944 8.93 -65.53 7.47
N ALA A 945 9.33 -66.37 6.49
CA ALA A 945 8.94 -66.16 5.12
C ALA A 945 7.44 -66.45 4.98
N THR A 946 6.68 -65.43 4.59
CA THR A 946 5.33 -65.61 4.08
C THR A 946 5.28 -65.02 2.68
N THR A 947 5.23 -65.90 1.70
CA THR A 947 4.91 -65.63 0.31
C THR A 947 3.53 -65.04 0.21
N THR A 948 3.45 -63.73 -0.03
CA THR A 948 2.23 -63.09 -0.55
C THR A 948 2.55 -62.51 -1.92
N SER A 949 1.94 -63.11 -2.92
CA SER A 949 1.92 -62.61 -4.30
C SER A 949 1.31 -61.23 -4.32
N THR A 950 2.13 -60.19 -4.37
CA THR A 950 1.70 -58.85 -4.73
C THR A 950 1.56 -58.76 -6.24
N THR A 951 0.34 -58.82 -6.74
CA THR A 951 -0.04 -58.23 -8.01
C THR A 951 0.32 -56.77 -7.98
N ALA A 952 1.45 -56.39 -8.58
CA ALA A 952 1.80 -55.04 -8.84
C ALA A 952 0.71 -54.45 -9.76
N LEU A 953 -0.16 -53.59 -9.21
CA LEU A 953 -0.99 -52.68 -9.98
C LEU A 953 -0.01 -51.80 -10.77
N SER A 954 0.16 -52.06 -12.06
CA SER A 954 0.89 -51.23 -12.99
C SER A 954 0.11 -49.92 -13.04
N MET A 955 0.64 -48.89 -12.41
CA MET A 955 0.09 -47.56 -12.57
C MET A 955 0.13 -47.20 -14.05
N ASP A 956 -1.02 -46.75 -14.56
CA ASP A 956 -1.19 -46.19 -15.89
C ASP A 956 -0.16 -45.08 -16.13
N GLU A 957 0.50 -45.09 -17.30
CA GLU A 957 1.54 -44.11 -17.68
C GLU A 957 1.04 -42.68 -17.59
N ARG A 958 -0.25 -42.44 -17.79
CA ARG A 958 -0.91 -41.15 -17.61
C ARG A 958 -0.89 -40.67 -16.16
N THR A 959 -1.19 -41.57 -15.22
CA THR A 959 -1.17 -41.28 -13.78
C THR A 959 0.27 -41.05 -13.28
N LYS A 960 1.23 -41.85 -13.79
CA LYS A 960 2.65 -41.68 -13.48
C LYS A 960 3.21 -40.38 -13.98
N ALA A 961 2.81 -39.95 -15.19
CA ALA A 961 3.20 -38.66 -15.76
C ALA A 961 2.64 -37.49 -14.93
N LYS A 962 1.38 -37.54 -14.49
CA LYS A 962 0.78 -36.53 -13.60
C LYS A 962 1.50 -36.41 -12.26
N MET A 963 1.89 -37.52 -11.67
CA MET A 963 2.68 -37.53 -10.43
C MET A 963 4.08 -36.94 -10.63
N GLN A 964 4.61 -36.95 -11.86
CA GLN A 964 5.89 -36.34 -12.24
C GLN A 964 5.75 -34.86 -12.66
N GLY A 965 4.54 -34.29 -12.59
CA GLY A 965 4.31 -32.90 -12.91
C GLY A 965 4.01 -32.60 -14.39
N TYR A 966 3.69 -33.64 -15.19
CA TYR A 966 3.24 -33.50 -16.58
C TYR A 966 1.72 -33.43 -16.67
N GLU A 967 1.18 -32.93 -17.77
CA GLU A 967 -0.28 -32.81 -17.98
C GLU A 967 -1.00 -34.18 -18.09
N GLY A 968 -0.28 -35.25 -18.33
CA GLY A 968 -0.82 -36.61 -18.43
C GLY A 968 -1.48 -36.92 -19.75
N GLU A 969 -1.19 -36.15 -20.81
CA GLU A 969 -1.56 -36.42 -22.19
C GLU A 969 -0.34 -36.85 -23.00
N ALA A 970 -0.55 -37.71 -23.98
CA ALA A 970 0.52 -38.15 -24.88
C ALA A 970 0.84 -37.03 -25.89
N CYS A 971 2.11 -36.79 -26.15
CA CYS A 971 2.54 -35.87 -27.19
C CYS A 971 2.15 -36.44 -28.57
N GLY A 972 1.53 -35.62 -29.43
CA GLY A 972 1.10 -36.03 -30.77
C GLY A 972 2.22 -36.49 -31.71
N ASP A 973 3.45 -35.95 -31.49
CA ASP A 973 4.60 -36.19 -32.35
C ASP A 973 5.45 -37.39 -31.89
N CYS A 974 5.67 -37.57 -30.58
CA CYS A 974 6.55 -38.64 -30.09
C CYS A 974 5.85 -39.65 -29.18
N GLY A 975 4.55 -39.48 -28.86
CA GLY A 975 3.75 -40.42 -28.05
C GLY A 975 4.09 -40.45 -26.57
N ASN A 976 5.08 -39.70 -26.09
CA ASN A 976 5.47 -39.67 -24.68
C ASN A 976 4.56 -38.79 -23.84
N TYR A 977 4.33 -39.12 -22.58
CA TYR A 977 3.50 -38.40 -21.64
C TYR A 977 4.27 -37.30 -20.91
N THR A 978 5.06 -36.50 -21.62
CA THR A 978 5.92 -35.45 -21.08
C THR A 978 5.50 -34.06 -21.52
N LEU A 979 4.20 -33.86 -21.76
CA LEU A 979 3.65 -32.54 -22.06
C LEU A 979 3.59 -31.67 -20.83
N VAL A 980 4.10 -30.46 -20.95
CA VAL A 980 4.02 -29.40 -19.96
C VAL A 980 3.36 -28.18 -20.59
N ARG A 981 2.59 -27.46 -19.78
CA ARG A 981 1.98 -26.23 -20.23
C ARG A 981 3.03 -25.13 -20.36
N ASN A 982 3.04 -24.46 -21.50
CA ASN A 982 3.92 -23.33 -21.79
C ASN A 982 3.08 -22.17 -22.34
N GLY A 983 2.69 -21.24 -21.48
CA GLY A 983 1.67 -20.26 -21.83
C GLY A 983 0.30 -20.92 -22.04
N THR A 984 -0.36 -20.60 -23.14
CA THR A 984 -1.63 -21.22 -23.54
C THR A 984 -1.44 -22.53 -24.30
N CYS A 985 -0.21 -22.94 -24.60
CA CYS A 985 0.16 -24.10 -25.42
C CYS A 985 0.79 -25.21 -24.58
N MET A 986 0.82 -26.42 -25.15
CA MET A 986 1.46 -27.60 -24.56
C MET A 986 2.81 -27.85 -25.28
N LYS A 987 3.88 -28.05 -24.51
CA LYS A 987 5.22 -28.37 -25.03
C LYS A 987 5.64 -29.75 -24.52
N CYS A 988 6.14 -30.55 -25.40
CA CYS A 988 6.70 -31.84 -25.05
C CYS A 988 8.16 -31.71 -24.60
N ASN A 989 8.46 -32.14 -23.35
CA ASN A 989 9.84 -32.12 -22.84
C ASN A 989 10.76 -33.15 -23.49
N THR A 990 10.21 -34.18 -24.14
CA THR A 990 10.99 -35.22 -24.80
C THR A 990 11.44 -34.81 -26.21
N CYS A 991 10.54 -34.34 -27.07
CA CYS A 991 10.85 -34.01 -28.45
C CYS A 991 10.86 -32.51 -28.77
N GLY A 992 10.40 -31.66 -27.81
CA GLY A 992 10.32 -30.21 -27.99
C GLY A 992 9.12 -29.74 -28.80
N ALA A 993 8.26 -30.63 -29.31
CA ALA A 993 7.07 -30.27 -30.04
C ALA A 993 6.06 -29.48 -29.19
N THR A 994 5.38 -28.53 -29.82
CA THR A 994 4.37 -27.67 -29.17
C THR A 994 3.01 -27.86 -29.83
N SER A 995 1.95 -28.09 -29.02
CA SER A 995 0.58 -28.14 -29.54
C SER A 995 -0.05 -26.75 -29.47
N GLY A 996 -0.38 -26.17 -30.61
CA GLY A 996 -1.19 -24.94 -30.68
C GLY A 996 -0.44 -23.61 -30.84
N CYS A 997 0.88 -23.62 -31.00
CA CYS A 997 1.68 -22.44 -31.36
C CYS A 997 2.48 -22.77 -32.63
N SER A 998 2.05 -22.29 -33.74
CA SER A 998 2.85 -22.29 -34.99
C SER A 998 3.47 -20.90 -35.18
#